data_ebb7658c7e1045e2d3e8ec01b3041032
#
_entry.id   ebb7658c7e1045e2d3e8ec01b3041032
#
_cell.length_a   1.000
_cell.length_b   1.000
_cell.length_c   1.000
_cell.angle_alpha   90.00
_cell.angle_beta   90.00
_cell.angle_gamma   90.00
#
_symmetry.space_group_name_H-M   'P 1'
#
loop_
_entity.id
_entity.type
_entity.pdbx_description
1 polymer ?
#
loop_
_entity_poly.entity_id
_entity_poly.type
_entity_poly.pdbx_seq_one_letter_code
_entity_poly.pdbx_strand_id
1 'polypeptide(L)'
;MSYNRDFSLNFSSSSFKLNRKTRRKIFYFNLIKKSNNNFNITSNDKFNPNFITNERINKNKNKTSKKSINNYNQPNNSINFSLINIRSINKKSSIIYDLLTSNKLDFFCITETWHESSDSPALLSSIPSNYSFFDVPRPALFPLSHKHSSYGGVCLIFNKKFSSSFDNTVKFDSFECLFSHFKSSSYNVIVIIYRPPKSSLSNFIDDFYKLSEHLFSLSLPFFILGDFNLHFNNPDNLYVSKFLDIINLFNLKQHISVSTHSSGNIIDYIITPSSIKINNLLINPITFSDHHLISFSYNLNINFINTTIKFYRRNWKQFNVEKFVNLFHTFNLYEFDDFVDVNDLLLYFTNSFSYILDIIIPFKLFSFRLLSKRAPWFDSECISLKRLARKFERIYRTKLNSSSFLQYKISLNNYKSCLFSKHCNFLRDSIVKASSSKNRWSALSKLLYKNLPPPSSFSAQDYHDYILNKVNLIRSNLSSNSSNISTSNTVNNDNSKPSFEFFSPISLSELSSIINSMSSSSCFLDLIPTTLIKKMSDIFYPLILKIVNLSISTSNFPQSFKSSKIIPTLKNNSLDPSLLSSYRPIANLSFISKIIEKVVYKQLYHFLNINSLLPSTQSGFRLSHSCETSLLKLYNDLIYAFDHGETSILVCLDYSSAFDTVDHNMLLHVLENNFYIKNSCLSWFKSYLSNRSAYVSLNHSNSKPISLDFGVPQGSILGPLLFILYVSELSNIISSHNFSSLSYADDSHLYSSFKLSSFDSVISSISSCLTSIDFWSSSMSLKLNPSKFELIYFDRNGKLIQKPCIFSTNTIEPSNYIRSLGFIFDSKLSFSNQILSVTKSCYFNLRRIKQIIAYLDDPTLQLLVSALVLSRIDYCNSLYFNLPDITLKPLNKVFNYAVRLVCRVPLYSHVTPLIICLHWLPIKYRIIFKICTLMFKLKDNFAPVYLKCLVNLPNKSNLRSSTANHYFIPSINHIFAKRSFSYAGPFLWNNLPSNLTKCNSLLSFRRGLKTFLFNKFLENS
;
A
#
# COMPACT_ATOMS: atom_id res chain seq x y z
N MET A 1 -0.14 8.65 10.34
CA MET A 1 -0.14 9.86 11.20
C MET A 1 0.69 10.91 10.53
N SER A 2 0.08 12.04 10.34
CA SER A 2 0.51 13.16 9.53
C SER A 2 1.81 13.81 10.05
N TYR A 3 2.88 13.71 9.30
CA TYR A 3 3.93 14.70 9.29
C TYR A 3 3.55 15.77 8.28
N ASN A 4 2.81 16.73 8.69
CA ASN A 4 2.66 18.02 8.03
C ASN A 4 2.74 19.07 9.10
N ARG A 5 3.84 19.81 9.12
CA ARG A 5 3.89 21.22 9.54
C ARG A 5 5.21 21.84 9.14
N ASP A 6 5.06 22.83 8.32
CA ASP A 6 5.67 24.14 8.28
C ASP A 6 7.19 24.24 8.40
N PHE A 7 7.85 24.28 7.28
CA PHE A 7 8.99 25.16 7.08
C PHE A 7 8.55 26.30 6.18
N SER A 8 8.11 27.40 6.79
CA SER A 8 8.06 28.70 6.15
C SER A 8 9.49 29.25 6.09
N LEU A 9 10.12 29.10 4.95
CA LEU A 9 11.27 29.93 4.57
C LEU A 9 10.76 30.98 3.61
N ASN A 10 10.77 32.23 4.07
CA ASN A 10 10.64 33.41 3.26
C ASN A 10 11.70 33.41 2.15
N PHE A 11 11.28 33.34 0.90
CA PHE A 11 12.08 33.76 -0.22
C PHE A 11 11.32 34.79 -1.03
N SER A 12 11.95 35.97 -1.13
CA SER A 12 11.58 37.11 -1.92
C SER A 12 11.33 36.76 -3.39
N SER A 13 10.35 37.44 -3.93
CA SER A 13 9.92 37.44 -5.32
C SER A 13 11.02 37.84 -6.32
N SER A 14 11.35 36.95 -7.24
CA SER A 14 11.86 37.35 -8.55
C SER A 14 11.10 36.57 -9.64
N SER A 15 10.47 37.39 -10.50
CA SER A 15 9.63 37.00 -11.61
C SER A 15 10.45 36.44 -12.77
N PHE A 16 10.26 35.14 -13.10
CA PHE A 16 10.63 34.61 -14.43
C PHE A 16 9.38 34.06 -15.14
N LYS A 17 9.02 34.72 -16.24
CA LYS A 17 7.94 34.34 -17.16
C LYS A 17 8.36 33.15 -17.97
N LEU A 18 7.79 31.97 -17.69
CA LEU A 18 7.96 30.76 -18.49
C LEU A 18 6.85 30.60 -19.53
N ASN A 19 7.26 30.19 -20.71
CA ASN A 19 6.54 30.11 -21.96
C ASN A 19 5.28 29.23 -21.91
N ARG A 20 4.15 29.73 -22.42
CA ARG A 20 2.77 29.19 -22.36
C ARG A 20 2.57 27.74 -22.87
N LYS A 21 3.43 27.24 -23.76
CA LYS A 21 3.28 25.89 -24.36
C LYS A 21 3.71 24.74 -23.43
N THR A 22 4.66 24.95 -22.52
CA THR A 22 5.21 23.93 -21.64
C THR A 22 4.30 23.64 -20.45
N ARG A 23 3.55 24.62 -19.96
CA ARG A 23 2.55 24.47 -18.89
C ARG A 23 1.32 23.66 -19.30
N ARG A 24 0.98 23.62 -20.58
CA ARG A 24 -0.22 22.94 -21.11
C ARG A 24 -0.15 21.41 -21.04
N LYS A 25 1.01 20.79 -21.17
CA LYS A 25 1.13 19.33 -21.31
C LYS A 25 1.19 18.54 -20.00
N ILE A 26 1.75 19.11 -18.92
CA ILE A 26 1.83 18.46 -17.60
C ILE A 26 0.46 18.45 -16.92
N PHE A 27 -0.34 19.48 -17.14
CA PHE A 27 -1.68 19.60 -16.61
C PHE A 27 -2.66 18.59 -17.22
N TYR A 28 -2.48 18.20 -18.47
CA TYR A 28 -3.36 17.26 -19.18
C TYR A 28 -3.26 15.82 -18.66
N PHE A 29 -2.10 15.39 -18.23
CA PHE A 29 -1.93 14.03 -17.70
C PHE A 29 -2.61 13.85 -16.32
N ASN A 30 -2.67 14.91 -15.53
CA ASN A 30 -3.36 14.94 -14.24
C ASN A 30 -4.88 15.10 -14.38
N LEU A 31 -5.31 15.71 -15.48
CA LEU A 31 -6.72 15.93 -15.79
C LEU A 31 -7.42 14.67 -16.32
N ILE A 32 -6.69 13.75 -16.97
CA ILE A 32 -7.24 12.46 -17.39
C ILE A 32 -7.70 11.63 -16.18
N LYS A 33 -6.99 11.71 -15.06
CA LYS A 33 -7.42 11.08 -13.79
C LYS A 33 -8.54 11.83 -13.07
N LYS A 34 -8.67 13.14 -13.33
CA LYS A 34 -9.69 14.01 -12.70
C LYS A 34 -10.95 14.22 -13.55
N SER A 35 -10.86 14.12 -14.90
CA SER A 35 -11.99 14.35 -15.80
C SER A 35 -12.98 13.20 -15.86
N ASN A 36 -12.59 12.02 -15.33
CA ASN A 36 -13.52 10.90 -15.11
C ASN A 36 -14.60 11.24 -14.08
N ASN A 37 -14.49 12.37 -13.44
CA ASN A 37 -15.31 12.73 -12.30
C ASN A 37 -16.25 13.92 -12.56
N ASN A 38 -16.50 14.39 -13.79
CA ASN A 38 -17.24 15.64 -13.97
C ASN A 38 -18.42 15.56 -14.96
N PHE A 39 -19.46 14.80 -14.64
CA PHE A 39 -20.80 15.01 -15.23
C PHE A 39 -21.89 14.73 -14.22
N ASN A 40 -22.51 15.78 -13.73
CA ASN A 40 -23.90 15.75 -13.27
C ASN A 40 -24.71 16.72 -14.10
N ILE A 41 -25.75 16.22 -14.67
CA ILE A 41 -26.84 16.97 -15.26
C ILE A 41 -27.87 17.13 -14.16
N THR A 42 -28.19 18.36 -13.81
CA THR A 42 -29.34 18.68 -12.94
C THR A 42 -30.60 18.15 -13.56
N SER A 43 -31.49 17.63 -12.73
CA SER A 43 -32.68 16.82 -13.03
C SER A 43 -33.84 17.53 -13.71
N ASN A 44 -33.65 18.58 -14.52
CA ASN A 44 -34.79 19.29 -15.14
C ASN A 44 -34.67 19.62 -16.62
N ASP A 45 -33.66 19.14 -17.31
CA ASP A 45 -33.66 19.26 -18.77
C ASP A 45 -33.78 17.88 -19.41
N LYS A 46 -34.85 17.77 -20.25
CA LYS A 46 -35.08 16.63 -21.14
C LYS A 46 -33.94 16.50 -22.16
N PHE A 47 -32.78 16.07 -21.74
CA PHE A 47 -31.71 15.63 -22.63
C PHE A 47 -31.57 14.11 -22.53
N ASN A 48 -31.84 13.45 -23.61
CA ASN A 48 -31.77 12.02 -23.82
C ASN A 48 -30.37 11.49 -23.48
N PRO A 49 -30.17 10.54 -22.56
CA PRO A 49 -28.84 10.06 -22.18
C PRO A 49 -28.15 9.18 -23.22
N ASN A 50 -28.71 9.03 -24.41
CA ASN A 50 -28.21 8.11 -25.45
C ASN A 50 -27.30 8.71 -26.52
N PHE A 51 -26.68 9.86 -26.30
CA PHE A 51 -25.66 10.38 -27.21
C PHE A 51 -24.23 10.13 -26.73
N ILE A 52 -23.85 8.84 -26.67
CA ILE A 52 -22.46 8.42 -26.85
C ILE A 52 -22.48 7.55 -28.13
N THR A 53 -22.52 8.20 -29.25
CA THR A 53 -22.29 7.51 -30.51
C THR A 53 -20.80 7.26 -30.67
N ASN A 54 -20.43 5.99 -30.64
CA ASN A 54 -19.21 5.50 -31.25
C ASN A 54 -19.30 5.70 -32.76
N GLU A 55 -19.05 6.89 -33.26
CA GLU A 55 -18.81 7.07 -34.70
C GLU A 55 -17.46 6.43 -35.07
N ARG A 56 -17.54 5.18 -35.52
CA ARG A 56 -16.54 4.60 -36.43
C ARG A 56 -16.64 5.39 -37.74
N ILE A 57 -15.72 6.31 -37.97
CA ILE A 57 -15.54 6.91 -39.31
C ILE A 57 -14.88 5.85 -40.19
N ASN A 58 -15.71 5.03 -40.88
CA ASN A 58 -15.31 4.30 -42.06
C ASN A 58 -15.13 5.30 -43.20
N LYS A 59 -13.91 5.67 -43.51
CA LYS A 59 -13.61 6.24 -44.86
C LYS A 59 -13.38 5.09 -45.84
N ASN A 60 -14.46 4.67 -46.45
CA ASN A 60 -14.38 3.89 -47.69
C ASN A 60 -13.78 4.78 -48.79
N LYS A 61 -12.59 4.44 -49.22
CA LYS A 61 -12.13 4.74 -50.60
C LYS A 61 -11.94 3.40 -51.31
N ASN A 62 -12.89 3.11 -52.18
CA ASN A 62 -12.80 2.03 -53.20
C ASN A 62 -11.54 2.22 -54.01
N LYS A 63 -10.64 1.24 -53.99
CA LYS A 63 -9.77 0.88 -55.11
C LYS A 63 -9.60 -0.63 -55.08
N THR A 64 -10.24 -1.25 -56.05
CA THR A 64 -10.11 -2.65 -56.47
C THR A 64 -8.69 -2.93 -56.88
N SER A 65 -8.01 -3.84 -56.20
CA SER A 65 -7.00 -4.72 -56.80
C SER A 65 -6.86 -5.97 -55.93
N LYS A 66 -7.20 -7.10 -56.55
CA LYS A 66 -6.94 -8.44 -56.02
C LYS A 66 -5.44 -8.61 -55.77
N LYS A 67 -5.02 -8.82 -54.52
CA LYS A 67 -3.75 -9.46 -54.17
C LYS A 67 -3.99 -10.46 -53.07
N SER A 68 -3.50 -11.64 -53.32
CA SER A 68 -3.46 -12.84 -52.47
C SER A 68 -3.15 -12.54 -51.03
N ILE A 69 -3.94 -13.14 -50.14
CA ILE A 69 -3.72 -13.16 -48.69
C ILE A 69 -2.52 -14.07 -48.43
N ASN A 70 -1.35 -13.48 -48.29
CA ASN A 70 -0.24 -14.13 -47.61
C ASN A 70 -0.45 -13.94 -46.11
N ASN A 71 -0.66 -15.02 -45.40
CA ASN A 71 -0.61 -15.09 -43.95
C ASN A 71 0.77 -14.61 -43.47
N TYR A 72 0.88 -13.33 -43.10
CA TYR A 72 2.00 -12.84 -42.31
C TYR A 72 1.83 -13.35 -40.89
N ASN A 73 2.63 -14.34 -40.51
CA ASN A 73 2.86 -14.74 -39.15
C ASN A 73 3.17 -13.48 -38.31
N GLN A 74 2.36 -13.18 -37.31
CA GLN A 74 2.69 -12.19 -36.29
C GLN A 74 4.01 -12.61 -35.62
N PRO A 75 4.98 -11.71 -35.38
CA PRO A 75 6.20 -12.05 -34.69
C PRO A 75 5.84 -12.53 -33.29
N ASN A 76 6.25 -13.73 -32.92
CA ASN A 76 6.15 -14.28 -31.58
C ASN A 76 6.89 -13.35 -30.61
N ASN A 77 6.15 -12.63 -29.76
CA ASN A 77 6.69 -11.73 -28.72
C ASN A 77 7.19 -12.49 -27.48
N SER A 78 7.55 -13.76 -27.60
CA SER A 78 8.05 -14.59 -26.50
C SER A 78 9.54 -14.89 -26.67
N ILE A 79 10.26 -14.91 -25.55
CA ILE A 79 11.67 -15.31 -25.43
C ILE A 79 11.68 -16.71 -24.83
N ASN A 80 12.35 -17.66 -25.47
CA ASN A 80 12.41 -19.05 -25.05
C ASN A 80 13.73 -19.35 -24.33
N PHE A 81 13.64 -19.92 -23.14
CA PHE A 81 14.75 -20.32 -22.29
C PHE A 81 14.77 -21.82 -22.08
N SER A 82 15.98 -22.40 -21.95
CA SER A 82 16.14 -23.73 -21.37
C SER A 82 17.32 -23.79 -20.39
N LEU A 83 17.24 -24.72 -19.44
CA LEU A 83 18.24 -24.98 -18.40
C LEU A 83 18.50 -26.49 -18.32
N ILE A 84 19.76 -26.88 -18.20
CA ILE A 84 20.16 -28.26 -17.96
C ILE A 84 21.50 -28.34 -17.23
N ASN A 85 21.62 -29.27 -16.29
CA ASN A 85 22.92 -29.80 -15.87
C ASN A 85 23.28 -30.96 -16.81
N ILE A 86 24.35 -30.78 -17.59
CA ILE A 86 24.70 -31.72 -18.66
C ILE A 86 25.66 -32.80 -18.23
N ARG A 87 26.33 -32.69 -17.09
CA ARG A 87 27.38 -33.62 -16.63
C ARG A 87 28.39 -33.96 -17.75
N SER A 88 29.12 -32.94 -18.17
CA SER A 88 30.07 -32.93 -19.29
C SER A 88 29.42 -32.68 -20.67
N ILE A 89 29.97 -31.70 -21.37
CA ILE A 89 29.67 -31.37 -22.75
C ILE A 89 30.31 -32.33 -23.76
N ASN A 90 31.39 -33.06 -23.33
CA ASN A 90 32.10 -34.02 -24.13
C ASN A 90 31.15 -35.10 -24.64
N LYS A 91 31.23 -35.44 -25.94
CA LYS A 91 30.37 -36.41 -26.65
C LYS A 91 28.88 -36.03 -26.73
N LYS A 92 28.47 -34.83 -26.31
CA LYS A 92 27.09 -34.35 -26.35
C LYS A 92 26.86 -33.13 -27.24
N SER A 93 27.90 -32.69 -27.98
CA SER A 93 27.89 -31.49 -28.83
C SER A 93 26.78 -31.50 -29.89
N SER A 94 26.54 -32.64 -30.56
CA SER A 94 25.48 -32.79 -31.55
C SER A 94 24.10 -32.66 -30.91
N ILE A 95 23.90 -33.20 -29.70
CA ILE A 95 22.61 -33.11 -28.97
C ILE A 95 22.33 -31.65 -28.60
N ILE A 96 23.32 -30.91 -28.14
CA ILE A 96 23.16 -29.48 -27.83
C ILE A 96 22.82 -28.69 -29.08
N TYR A 97 23.51 -28.96 -30.20
CA TYR A 97 23.25 -28.33 -31.50
C TYR A 97 21.80 -28.55 -31.95
N ASP A 98 21.32 -29.80 -31.85
CA ASP A 98 19.95 -30.17 -32.22
C ASP A 98 18.92 -29.52 -31.29
N LEU A 99 19.15 -29.45 -29.97
CA LEU A 99 18.27 -28.77 -29.02
C LEU A 99 18.14 -27.27 -29.31
N LEU A 100 19.24 -26.59 -29.69
CA LEU A 100 19.24 -25.17 -30.01
C LEU A 100 18.45 -24.90 -31.32
N THR A 101 18.57 -25.77 -32.30
CA THR A 101 17.99 -25.57 -33.64
C THR A 101 16.54 -26.03 -33.69
N SER A 102 16.20 -27.21 -33.12
CA SER A 102 14.84 -27.77 -33.14
C SER A 102 13.88 -27.02 -32.25
N ASN A 103 14.30 -26.66 -31.03
CA ASN A 103 13.45 -25.98 -30.08
C ASN A 103 13.41 -24.45 -30.25
N LYS A 104 14.15 -23.90 -31.21
CA LYS A 104 14.24 -22.44 -31.45
C LYS A 104 14.51 -21.65 -30.19
N LEU A 105 15.47 -22.11 -29.37
CA LEU A 105 15.82 -21.51 -28.11
C LEU A 105 16.45 -20.13 -28.35
N ASP A 106 16.14 -19.20 -27.46
CA ASP A 106 16.77 -17.89 -27.45
C ASP A 106 17.94 -17.84 -26.46
N PHE A 107 17.79 -18.52 -25.33
CA PHE A 107 18.82 -18.67 -24.30
C PHE A 107 18.85 -20.11 -23.81
N PHE A 108 20.04 -20.69 -23.73
CA PHE A 108 20.28 -22.02 -23.22
C PHE A 108 21.33 -21.98 -22.12
N CYS A 109 20.91 -22.26 -20.90
CA CYS A 109 21.73 -22.24 -19.68
C CYS A 109 22.21 -23.65 -19.38
N ILE A 110 23.51 -23.84 -19.23
CA ILE A 110 24.15 -25.14 -19.04
C ILE A 110 25.01 -25.09 -17.78
N THR A 111 24.89 -26.07 -16.90
CA THR A 111 25.76 -26.29 -15.74
C THR A 111 26.52 -27.61 -15.90
N GLU A 112 27.62 -27.77 -15.18
CA GLU A 112 28.53 -28.93 -15.26
C GLU A 112 29.03 -29.23 -16.66
N THR A 113 29.60 -28.23 -17.31
CA THR A 113 30.13 -28.38 -18.68
C THR A 113 31.40 -29.23 -18.76
N TRP A 114 32.18 -29.34 -17.68
CA TRP A 114 33.36 -30.20 -17.51
C TRP A 114 34.45 -30.00 -18.62
N HIS A 115 34.76 -28.79 -18.95
CA HIS A 115 35.85 -28.46 -19.84
C HIS A 115 36.80 -27.43 -19.21
N GLU A 116 38.05 -27.40 -19.67
CA GLU A 116 39.11 -26.62 -19.03
C GLU A 116 39.26 -25.21 -19.61
N SER A 117 38.80 -25.01 -20.84
CA SER A 117 38.87 -23.69 -21.49
C SER A 117 37.66 -23.43 -22.40
N SER A 118 37.37 -22.17 -22.63
CA SER A 118 36.31 -21.72 -23.53
C SER A 118 36.57 -22.07 -25.01
N ASP A 119 37.77 -22.48 -25.36
CA ASP A 119 38.19 -22.93 -26.71
C ASP A 119 37.97 -24.44 -26.91
N SER A 120 37.30 -25.12 -26.00
CA SER A 120 37.01 -26.55 -26.10
C SER A 120 36.32 -26.89 -27.43
N PRO A 121 36.86 -27.84 -28.20
CA PRO A 121 36.25 -28.28 -29.49
C PRO A 121 34.82 -28.79 -29.30
N ALA A 122 34.54 -29.43 -28.16
CA ALA A 122 33.20 -29.92 -27.81
C ALA A 122 32.19 -28.77 -27.62
N LEU A 123 32.59 -27.70 -27.00
CA LEU A 123 31.76 -26.50 -26.82
C LEU A 123 31.55 -25.80 -28.17
N LEU A 124 32.62 -25.52 -28.91
CA LEU A 124 32.58 -24.80 -30.17
C LEU A 124 31.74 -25.53 -31.25
N SER A 125 31.82 -26.88 -31.30
CA SER A 125 31.03 -27.69 -32.22
C SER A 125 29.55 -27.81 -31.85
N SER A 126 29.18 -27.46 -30.63
CA SER A 126 27.79 -27.45 -30.16
C SER A 126 27.01 -26.18 -30.53
N ILE A 127 27.66 -25.13 -31.06
CA ILE A 127 27.08 -23.81 -31.24
C ILE A 127 26.76 -23.54 -32.69
N PRO A 128 25.48 -23.38 -33.10
CA PRO A 128 25.10 -22.98 -34.46
C PRO A 128 25.59 -21.56 -34.82
N SER A 129 25.79 -21.26 -36.07
CA SER A 129 26.36 -19.99 -36.57
C SER A 129 25.60 -18.73 -36.15
N ASN A 130 24.29 -18.85 -35.91
CA ASN A 130 23.39 -17.78 -35.47
C ASN A 130 23.37 -17.61 -33.92
N TYR A 131 24.14 -18.41 -33.18
CA TYR A 131 24.29 -18.31 -31.73
C TYR A 131 25.69 -17.81 -31.33
N SER A 132 25.76 -17.29 -30.09
CA SER A 132 27.03 -16.94 -29.42
C SER A 132 26.93 -17.49 -27.98
N PHE A 133 28.04 -17.43 -27.25
CA PHE A 133 28.08 -17.96 -25.89
C PHE A 133 28.95 -17.12 -24.95
N PHE A 134 28.68 -17.26 -23.64
CA PHE A 134 29.58 -16.91 -22.53
C PHE A 134 29.85 -18.16 -21.72
N ASP A 135 31.04 -18.28 -21.21
CA ASP A 135 31.50 -19.47 -20.56
C ASP A 135 32.40 -19.13 -19.35
N VAL A 136 32.21 -19.87 -18.27
CA VAL A 136 33.07 -19.79 -17.07
C VAL A 136 33.51 -21.21 -16.73
N PRO A 137 34.69 -21.64 -17.25
CA PRO A 137 35.26 -22.92 -16.93
C PRO A 137 35.79 -22.95 -15.49
N ARG A 138 35.73 -24.09 -14.85
CA ARG A 138 36.07 -24.26 -13.41
C ARG A 138 37.51 -23.93 -13.01
N PRO A 139 38.58 -24.26 -13.78
CA PRO A 139 39.95 -24.03 -13.31
C PRO A 139 40.32 -22.58 -12.97
N ALA A 140 39.49 -21.62 -13.46
CA ALA A 140 39.76 -20.19 -13.22
C ALA A 140 39.26 -19.64 -11.86
N LEU A 141 38.51 -20.42 -11.06
CA LEU A 141 37.75 -19.87 -9.95
C LEU A 141 38.03 -20.46 -8.55
N PHE A 142 38.74 -21.59 -8.44
CA PHE A 142 38.98 -22.23 -7.12
C PHE A 142 40.46 -22.43 -6.82
N PRO A 143 40.95 -22.12 -5.60
CA PRO A 143 42.31 -22.38 -5.21
C PRO A 143 42.63 -23.88 -5.16
N LEU A 144 43.82 -24.24 -5.51
CA LEU A 144 44.42 -25.53 -5.82
C LEU A 144 44.48 -26.59 -4.68
N SER A 145 43.58 -26.63 -3.73
CA SER A 145 43.64 -27.52 -2.58
C SER A 145 42.99 -28.91 -2.78
N HIS A 146 42.34 -29.21 -3.91
CA HIS A 146 41.77 -30.55 -4.17
C HIS A 146 42.19 -31.10 -5.55
N LYS A 147 43.14 -31.98 -5.55
CA LYS A 147 43.53 -32.88 -6.67
C LYS A 147 42.25 -33.67 -7.08
N HIS A 148 41.81 -33.57 -8.32
CA HIS A 148 40.66 -34.18 -8.98
C HIS A 148 39.36 -33.31 -9.06
N SER A 149 39.35 -32.31 -9.91
CA SER A 149 38.10 -31.63 -10.16
C SER A 149 37.99 -30.97 -11.53
N SER A 150 37.92 -31.81 -12.58
CA SER A 150 37.40 -31.39 -13.88
C SER A 150 35.88 -31.23 -13.90
N TYR A 151 35.22 -31.44 -12.75
CA TYR A 151 33.74 -31.36 -12.61
C TYR A 151 33.28 -29.96 -12.24
N GLY A 152 32.44 -29.37 -13.05
CA GLY A 152 31.85 -28.01 -12.87
C GLY A 152 31.85 -27.23 -14.20
N GLY A 153 31.78 -25.91 -14.09
CA GLY A 153 31.68 -24.99 -15.19
C GLY A 153 30.22 -24.64 -15.58
N VAL A 154 29.99 -23.38 -15.94
CA VAL A 154 28.69 -22.83 -16.34
C VAL A 154 28.80 -22.10 -17.67
N CYS A 155 27.82 -22.32 -18.57
CA CYS A 155 27.82 -21.75 -19.93
C CYS A 155 26.43 -21.20 -20.27
N LEU A 156 26.40 -20.05 -20.95
CA LEU A 156 25.20 -19.47 -21.53
C LEU A 156 25.37 -19.42 -23.05
N ILE A 157 24.54 -20.15 -23.80
CA ILE A 157 24.44 -20.05 -25.26
C ILE A 157 23.22 -19.20 -25.59
N PHE A 158 23.36 -18.21 -26.47
CA PHE A 158 22.29 -17.29 -26.80
C PHE A 158 22.23 -16.93 -28.27
N ASN A 159 21.02 -16.67 -28.77
CA ASN A 159 20.79 -16.26 -30.14
C ASN A 159 21.35 -14.84 -30.39
N LYS A 160 22.13 -14.65 -31.44
CA LYS A 160 22.77 -13.38 -31.81
C LYS A 160 21.80 -12.23 -32.11
N LYS A 161 20.51 -12.50 -32.18
CA LYS A 161 19.47 -11.44 -32.29
C LYS A 161 19.38 -10.61 -31.00
N PHE A 162 19.84 -11.14 -29.87
CA PHE A 162 19.95 -10.40 -28.58
C PHE A 162 21.35 -9.82 -28.40
N SER A 163 21.42 -8.54 -28.08
CA SER A 163 22.65 -7.91 -27.65
C SER A 163 22.91 -8.31 -26.19
N SER A 164 23.89 -9.17 -25.97
CA SER A 164 24.27 -9.67 -24.65
C SER A 164 25.70 -9.23 -24.30
N SER A 165 25.96 -9.01 -23.00
CA SER A 165 27.29 -8.70 -22.45
C SER A 165 27.54 -9.53 -21.18
N PHE A 166 28.75 -9.98 -21.04
CA PHE A 166 29.25 -10.73 -19.89
C PHE A 166 29.77 -9.76 -18.82
N ASP A 167 29.49 -10.03 -17.55
CA ASP A 167 29.96 -9.26 -16.40
C ASP A 167 30.72 -10.20 -15.46
N ASN A 168 32.01 -9.99 -15.33
CA ASN A 168 32.92 -10.81 -14.51
C ASN A 168 33.26 -10.12 -13.15
N THR A 169 32.56 -9.09 -12.78
CA THR A 169 32.87 -8.29 -11.57
C THR A 169 32.39 -8.94 -10.28
N VAL A 170 31.44 -9.89 -10.36
CA VAL A 170 30.81 -10.51 -9.18
C VAL A 170 31.29 -11.95 -9.05
N LYS A 171 32.01 -12.27 -7.96
CA LYS A 171 32.52 -13.60 -7.66
C LYS A 171 32.06 -14.05 -6.27
N PHE A 172 31.81 -15.35 -6.13
CA PHE A 172 31.41 -16.00 -4.87
C PHE A 172 32.27 -17.24 -4.64
N ASP A 173 32.55 -17.54 -3.39
CA ASP A 173 33.43 -18.66 -3.02
C ASP A 173 32.66 -19.99 -2.87
N SER A 174 31.36 -19.94 -2.62
CA SER A 174 30.53 -21.11 -2.33
C SER A 174 29.87 -21.74 -3.56
N PHE A 175 29.82 -21.03 -4.70
CA PHE A 175 29.22 -21.49 -5.95
C PHE A 175 29.83 -20.82 -7.18
N GLU A 176 29.79 -21.51 -8.30
CA GLU A 176 30.16 -20.98 -9.61
C GLU A 176 29.04 -20.13 -10.18
N CYS A 177 29.35 -18.99 -10.77
CA CYS A 177 28.36 -18.05 -11.24
C CYS A 177 28.74 -17.41 -12.59
N LEU A 178 27.80 -17.40 -13.54
CA LEU A 178 27.91 -16.64 -14.77
C LEU A 178 26.87 -15.51 -14.77
N PHE A 179 27.33 -14.29 -14.95
CA PHE A 179 26.50 -13.08 -14.92
C PHE A 179 26.43 -12.46 -16.32
N SER A 180 25.24 -12.34 -16.88
CA SER A 180 25.06 -11.78 -18.23
C SER A 180 23.91 -10.79 -18.27
N HIS A 181 24.16 -9.67 -18.97
CA HIS A 181 23.12 -8.71 -19.32
C HIS A 181 22.68 -8.93 -20.76
N PHE A 182 21.38 -8.96 -21.01
CA PHE A 182 20.85 -8.98 -22.37
C PHE A 182 19.80 -7.90 -22.58
N LYS A 183 19.70 -7.43 -23.82
CA LYS A 183 18.74 -6.41 -24.21
C LYS A 183 17.61 -7.01 -25.03
N SER A 184 16.39 -6.87 -24.52
CA SER A 184 15.16 -7.08 -25.29
C SER A 184 14.48 -5.72 -25.54
N SER A 185 13.27 -5.50 -25.08
CA SER A 185 12.67 -4.16 -24.98
C SER A 185 13.31 -3.30 -23.88
N SER A 186 13.85 -3.93 -22.82
CA SER A 186 14.62 -3.36 -21.73
C SER A 186 15.85 -4.24 -21.46
N TYR A 187 16.80 -3.73 -20.62
CA TYR A 187 17.88 -4.57 -20.13
C TYR A 187 17.35 -5.55 -19.09
N ASN A 188 17.82 -6.80 -19.20
CA ASN A 188 17.53 -7.89 -18.28
C ASN A 188 18.83 -8.58 -17.90
N VAL A 189 18.81 -9.30 -16.78
CA VAL A 189 19.97 -10.03 -16.25
C VAL A 189 19.67 -11.52 -16.22
N ILE A 190 20.61 -12.35 -16.68
CA ILE A 190 20.62 -13.80 -16.47
C ILE A 190 21.79 -14.13 -15.57
N VAL A 191 21.53 -14.90 -14.54
CA VAL A 191 22.55 -15.45 -13.64
C VAL A 191 22.43 -16.96 -13.66
N ILE A 192 23.51 -17.65 -14.04
CA ILE A 192 23.57 -19.11 -13.99
C ILE A 192 24.41 -19.48 -12.78
N ILE A 193 23.89 -20.39 -11.95
CA ILE A 193 24.54 -20.85 -10.72
C ILE A 193 24.78 -22.35 -10.79
N TYR A 194 25.96 -22.77 -10.40
CA TYR A 194 26.25 -24.16 -10.06
C TYR A 194 26.89 -24.22 -8.67
N ARG A 195 26.24 -24.88 -7.73
CA ARG A 195 26.77 -25.15 -6.40
C ARG A 195 27.32 -26.56 -6.31
N PRO A 196 28.63 -26.74 -6.09
CA PRO A 196 29.18 -28.08 -5.86
C PRO A 196 28.54 -28.76 -4.64
N PRO A 197 28.22 -30.08 -4.69
CA PRO A 197 27.58 -30.78 -3.58
C PRO A 197 28.32 -30.70 -2.24
N LYS A 198 29.63 -30.62 -2.26
CA LYS A 198 30.50 -30.57 -1.07
C LYS A 198 30.75 -29.15 -0.54
N SER A 199 30.22 -28.12 -1.15
CA SER A 199 30.41 -26.73 -0.68
C SER A 199 29.62 -26.50 0.62
N SER A 200 30.15 -25.66 1.51
CA SER A 200 29.48 -25.28 2.78
C SER A 200 28.12 -24.64 2.53
N LEU A 201 27.08 -25.24 3.09
CA LEU A 201 25.71 -24.71 3.01
C LEU A 201 25.56 -23.36 3.74
N SER A 202 26.29 -23.16 4.83
CA SER A 202 26.29 -21.88 5.56
C SER A 202 26.82 -20.75 4.71
N ASN A 203 28.01 -20.95 4.09
CA ASN A 203 28.62 -19.95 3.21
C ASN A 203 27.75 -19.69 1.97
N PHE A 204 27.11 -20.74 1.44
CA PHE A 204 26.18 -20.61 0.32
C PHE A 204 25.00 -19.70 0.67
N ILE A 205 24.40 -19.83 1.81
CA ILE A 205 23.28 -19.00 2.25
C ILE A 205 23.71 -17.52 2.37
N ASP A 206 24.90 -17.25 2.92
CA ASP A 206 25.42 -15.90 3.05
C ASP A 206 25.78 -15.28 1.67
N ASP A 207 26.36 -16.04 0.78
CA ASP A 207 26.72 -15.59 -0.58
C ASP A 207 25.48 -15.44 -1.46
N PHE A 208 24.47 -16.31 -1.34
CA PHE A 208 23.19 -16.16 -2.05
C PHE A 208 22.42 -14.93 -1.54
N TYR A 209 22.54 -14.60 -0.25
CA TYR A 209 22.01 -13.35 0.28
C TYR A 209 22.68 -12.15 -0.38
N LYS A 210 24.02 -12.12 -0.45
CA LYS A 210 24.80 -11.05 -1.11
C LYS A 210 24.46 -10.93 -2.61
N LEU A 211 24.32 -12.07 -3.31
CA LEU A 211 23.88 -12.10 -4.71
C LEU A 211 22.48 -11.50 -4.87
N SER A 212 21.56 -11.90 -4.01
CA SER A 212 20.18 -11.40 -4.05
C SER A 212 20.13 -9.89 -3.78
N GLU A 213 20.90 -9.40 -2.82
CA GLU A 213 21.06 -7.96 -2.53
C GLU A 213 21.68 -7.20 -3.72
N HIS A 214 22.70 -7.77 -4.35
CA HIS A 214 23.33 -7.18 -5.55
C HIS A 214 22.34 -7.10 -6.72
N LEU A 215 21.66 -8.19 -7.08
CA LEU A 215 20.65 -8.23 -8.13
C LEU A 215 19.50 -7.27 -7.86
N PHE A 216 19.06 -7.24 -6.62
CA PHE A 216 18.04 -6.30 -6.17
C PHE A 216 18.51 -4.85 -6.35
N SER A 217 19.79 -4.58 -6.12
CA SER A 217 20.41 -3.26 -6.27
C SER A 217 20.46 -2.78 -7.73
N LEU A 218 20.57 -3.69 -8.72
CA LEU A 218 20.61 -3.34 -10.15
C LEU A 218 19.28 -2.80 -10.67
N SER A 219 18.18 -3.13 -9.99
CA SER A 219 16.83 -2.66 -10.37
C SER A 219 16.38 -3.07 -11.77
N LEU A 220 16.99 -4.11 -12.34
CA LEU A 220 16.65 -4.71 -13.63
C LEU A 220 15.81 -5.98 -13.41
N PRO A 221 14.98 -6.40 -14.40
CA PRO A 221 14.44 -7.75 -14.40
C PRO A 221 15.58 -8.76 -14.44
N PHE A 222 15.49 -9.83 -13.65
CA PHE A 222 16.53 -10.85 -13.62
C PHE A 222 15.96 -12.26 -13.50
N PHE A 223 16.74 -13.21 -14.00
CA PHE A 223 16.50 -14.64 -13.95
C PHE A 223 17.71 -15.32 -13.30
N ILE A 224 17.52 -16.03 -12.21
CA ILE A 224 18.56 -16.87 -11.60
C ILE A 224 18.19 -18.31 -11.95
N LEU A 225 19.08 -19.00 -12.62
CA LEU A 225 18.88 -20.32 -13.19
C LEU A 225 20.06 -21.19 -12.79
N GLY A 226 19.87 -22.45 -12.54
CA GLY A 226 21.00 -23.36 -12.33
C GLY A 226 20.71 -24.52 -11.38
N ASP A 227 21.76 -25.29 -11.12
CA ASP A 227 21.77 -26.38 -10.17
C ASP A 227 22.32 -25.90 -8.81
N PHE A 228 21.47 -25.99 -7.81
CA PHE A 228 21.75 -25.52 -6.45
C PHE A 228 22.23 -26.64 -5.53
N ASN A 229 22.09 -27.91 -5.94
CA ASN A 229 22.38 -29.08 -5.12
C ASN A 229 21.78 -28.97 -3.69
N LEU A 230 20.66 -28.26 -3.55
CA LEU A 230 19.89 -28.06 -2.32
C LEU A 230 18.51 -28.71 -2.53
N HIS A 231 18.15 -29.69 -1.75
CA HIS A 231 16.92 -30.47 -1.93
C HIS A 231 15.69 -29.68 -1.49
N PHE A 232 15.03 -28.97 -2.43
CA PHE A 232 13.89 -28.09 -2.16
C PHE A 232 12.65 -28.83 -1.61
N ASN A 233 12.53 -30.11 -1.94
CA ASN A 233 11.46 -30.99 -1.47
C ASN A 233 11.66 -31.50 -0.02
N ASN A 234 12.68 -31.02 0.70
CA ASN A 234 12.90 -31.30 2.13
C ASN A 234 12.80 -29.97 2.93
N PRO A 235 11.59 -29.52 3.28
CA PRO A 235 11.39 -28.25 3.99
C PRO A 235 11.88 -28.25 5.44
N ASP A 236 12.07 -29.42 6.04
CA ASP A 236 12.55 -29.56 7.43
C ASP A 236 14.05 -29.27 7.55
N ASN A 237 14.75 -29.23 6.44
CA ASN A 237 16.16 -28.87 6.43
C ASN A 237 16.33 -27.37 6.74
N LEU A 238 17.08 -27.10 7.82
CA LEU A 238 17.37 -25.73 8.28
C LEU A 238 17.89 -24.79 7.17
N TYR A 239 18.71 -25.31 6.26
CA TYR A 239 19.27 -24.49 5.17
C TYR A 239 18.26 -24.23 4.06
N VAL A 240 17.33 -25.15 3.80
CA VAL A 240 16.21 -24.93 2.88
C VAL A 240 15.29 -23.84 3.45
N SER A 241 14.98 -23.91 4.73
CA SER A 241 14.20 -22.86 5.42
C SER A 241 14.88 -21.49 5.30
N LYS A 242 16.19 -21.38 5.61
CA LYS A 242 16.95 -20.12 5.46
C LYS A 242 17.00 -19.63 4.01
N PHE A 243 17.09 -20.51 3.05
CA PHE A 243 17.05 -20.17 1.63
C PHE A 243 15.67 -19.61 1.24
N LEU A 244 14.59 -20.25 1.69
CA LEU A 244 13.22 -19.76 1.50
C LEU A 244 13.00 -18.39 2.15
N ASP A 245 13.58 -18.13 3.31
CA ASP A 245 13.55 -16.81 3.95
C ASP A 245 14.18 -15.73 3.07
N ILE A 246 15.30 -16.04 2.41
CA ILE A 246 15.94 -15.10 1.46
C ILE A 246 15.05 -14.89 0.24
N ILE A 247 14.50 -15.95 -0.35
CA ILE A 247 13.55 -15.89 -1.47
C ILE A 247 12.37 -14.97 -1.10
N ASN A 248 11.80 -15.18 0.08
CA ASN A 248 10.69 -14.37 0.59
C ASN A 248 11.11 -12.93 0.90
N LEU A 249 12.28 -12.73 1.50
CA LEU A 249 12.80 -11.42 1.88
C LEU A 249 12.95 -10.47 0.68
N PHE A 250 13.50 -10.98 -0.42
CA PHE A 250 13.71 -10.20 -1.64
C PHE A 250 12.52 -10.23 -2.62
N ASN A 251 11.37 -10.80 -2.18
CA ASN A 251 10.17 -10.94 -3.02
C ASN A 251 10.46 -11.68 -4.33
N LEU A 252 11.22 -12.76 -4.24
CA LEU A 252 11.51 -13.66 -5.33
C LEU A 252 10.47 -14.79 -5.37
N LYS A 253 10.43 -15.49 -6.49
CA LYS A 253 9.63 -16.69 -6.69
C LYS A 253 10.49 -17.77 -7.31
N GLN A 254 10.55 -18.94 -6.69
CA GLN A 254 11.04 -20.17 -7.28
C GLN A 254 9.87 -20.83 -8.00
N HIS A 255 10.07 -21.28 -9.26
CA HIS A 255 8.99 -21.72 -10.14
C HIS A 255 8.88 -23.23 -10.30
N ILE A 256 9.87 -24.01 -9.87
CA ILE A 256 9.92 -25.46 -10.03
C ILE A 256 9.25 -26.13 -8.83
N SER A 257 8.25 -26.97 -9.10
CA SER A 257 7.51 -27.73 -8.08
C SER A 257 7.54 -29.24 -8.28
N VAL A 258 8.14 -29.72 -9.35
CA VAL A 258 8.27 -31.14 -9.65
C VAL A 258 9.75 -31.54 -9.75
N SER A 259 10.04 -32.82 -9.63
CA SER A 259 11.41 -33.36 -9.67
C SER A 259 12.17 -32.89 -10.90
N THR A 260 13.44 -32.50 -10.70
CA THR A 260 14.37 -32.10 -11.76
C THR A 260 15.52 -33.10 -11.96
N HIS A 261 15.59 -34.12 -11.12
CA HIS A 261 16.64 -35.12 -11.13
C HIS A 261 16.01 -36.54 -11.09
N SER A 262 16.66 -37.53 -11.70
CA SER A 262 16.21 -38.92 -11.76
C SER A 262 16.01 -39.58 -10.39
N SER A 263 16.65 -39.07 -9.33
CA SER A 263 16.46 -39.51 -7.94
C SER A 263 15.19 -38.98 -7.27
N GLY A 264 14.33 -38.25 -7.95
CA GLY A 264 13.10 -37.65 -7.40
C GLY A 264 13.31 -36.31 -6.72
N ASN A 265 14.51 -35.75 -6.69
CA ASN A 265 14.82 -34.49 -6.02
C ASN A 265 14.59 -33.26 -6.90
N ILE A 266 14.28 -32.13 -6.27
CA ILE A 266 14.25 -30.82 -6.89
C ILE A 266 15.54 -30.10 -6.48
N ILE A 267 16.49 -29.98 -7.42
CA ILE A 267 17.81 -29.37 -7.18
C ILE A 267 18.15 -28.29 -8.20
N ASP A 268 17.50 -28.30 -9.37
CA ASP A 268 17.63 -27.22 -10.36
C ASP A 268 16.49 -26.21 -10.18
N TYR A 269 16.83 -24.91 -10.14
CA TYR A 269 15.85 -23.87 -9.85
C TYR A 269 15.75 -22.81 -10.95
N ILE A 270 14.55 -22.23 -11.03
CA ILE A 270 14.27 -21.00 -11.75
C ILE A 270 13.74 -19.99 -10.75
N ILE A 271 14.51 -18.94 -10.47
CA ILE A 271 14.15 -17.91 -9.49
C ILE A 271 14.08 -16.56 -10.20
N THR A 272 12.96 -15.88 -10.03
CA THR A 272 12.73 -14.54 -10.61
C THR A 272 12.09 -13.62 -9.57
N PRO A 273 12.13 -12.29 -9.76
CA PRO A 273 11.22 -11.40 -9.03
C PRO A 273 9.77 -11.83 -9.21
N SER A 274 8.94 -11.78 -8.16
CA SER A 274 7.52 -12.20 -8.20
C SER A 274 6.67 -11.43 -9.23
N SER A 275 7.18 -10.29 -9.73
CA SER A 275 6.54 -9.50 -10.79
C SER A 275 6.72 -10.09 -12.19
N ILE A 276 7.63 -11.05 -12.37
CA ILE A 276 7.90 -11.72 -13.64
C ILE A 276 7.05 -12.98 -13.72
N LYS A 277 6.24 -13.07 -14.76
CA LYS A 277 5.48 -14.29 -15.10
C LYS A 277 6.23 -15.07 -16.15
N ILE A 278 6.53 -16.33 -15.87
CA ILE A 278 7.01 -17.29 -16.87
C ILE A 278 5.83 -18.12 -17.37
N ASN A 279 5.89 -18.54 -18.63
CA ASN A 279 4.84 -19.32 -19.28
C ASN A 279 5.45 -20.59 -19.87
N ASN A 280 4.62 -21.58 -20.16
CA ASN A 280 5.01 -22.83 -20.82
C ASN A 280 6.20 -23.52 -20.13
N LEU A 281 6.15 -23.60 -18.81
CA LEU A 281 7.17 -24.33 -18.05
C LEU A 281 7.00 -25.84 -18.27
N LEU A 282 8.02 -26.44 -18.88
CA LEU A 282 8.09 -27.88 -19.16
C LEU A 282 9.35 -28.45 -18.55
N ILE A 283 9.23 -29.60 -17.89
CA ILE A 283 10.33 -30.37 -17.30
C ILE A 283 10.30 -31.76 -17.91
N ASN A 284 11.25 -32.03 -18.79
CA ASN A 284 11.30 -33.24 -19.60
C ASN A 284 12.46 -34.14 -19.16
N PRO A 285 12.19 -35.38 -18.74
CA PRO A 285 13.26 -36.36 -18.56
C PRO A 285 14.00 -36.59 -19.88
N ILE A 286 15.31 -36.74 -19.79
CA ILE A 286 16.18 -36.97 -20.96
C ILE A 286 17.11 -38.15 -20.68
N THR A 287 17.63 -38.77 -21.73
CA THR A 287 18.43 -40.02 -21.60
C THR A 287 19.92 -39.76 -21.45
N PHE A 288 20.41 -38.56 -21.74
CA PHE A 288 21.84 -38.23 -21.74
C PHE A 288 22.33 -37.49 -20.48
N SER A 289 21.46 -37.19 -19.55
CA SER A 289 21.80 -36.69 -18.21
C SER A 289 20.82 -37.27 -17.19
N ASP A 290 21.22 -37.35 -15.95
CA ASP A 290 20.33 -37.63 -14.80
C ASP A 290 19.50 -36.42 -14.36
N HIS A 291 19.82 -35.20 -14.84
CA HIS A 291 18.98 -34.02 -14.71
C HIS A 291 18.01 -33.89 -15.88
N HIS A 292 16.82 -33.37 -15.58
CA HIS A 292 15.78 -33.14 -16.55
C HIS A 292 16.02 -31.80 -17.30
N LEU A 293 15.65 -31.75 -18.59
CA LEU A 293 15.67 -30.51 -19.38
C LEU A 293 14.49 -29.63 -18.97
N ILE A 294 14.78 -28.45 -18.47
CA ILE A 294 13.79 -27.45 -18.09
C ILE A 294 13.67 -26.39 -19.17
N SER A 295 12.45 -26.15 -19.67
CA SER A 295 12.18 -25.14 -20.72
C SER A 295 11.03 -24.25 -20.29
N PHE A 296 11.12 -22.95 -20.60
CA PHE A 296 10.06 -21.98 -20.34
C PHE A 296 10.11 -20.79 -21.29
N SER A 297 9.03 -20.02 -21.35
CA SER A 297 8.99 -18.80 -22.14
C SER A 297 8.64 -17.56 -21.31
N TYR A 298 9.11 -16.40 -21.75
CA TYR A 298 8.85 -15.09 -21.17
C TYR A 298 8.27 -14.15 -22.22
N ASN A 299 7.06 -13.61 -21.97
CA ASN A 299 6.37 -12.74 -22.92
C ASN A 299 6.70 -11.25 -22.71
N LEU A 300 6.96 -10.55 -23.81
CA LEU A 300 7.13 -9.10 -23.85
C LEU A 300 5.78 -8.43 -24.14
N ASN A 301 5.18 -7.77 -23.14
CA ASN A 301 3.90 -7.09 -23.32
C ASN A 301 4.06 -5.72 -24.01
N ILE A 302 3.50 -5.54 -25.20
CA ILE A 302 3.34 -4.25 -25.87
C ILE A 302 1.92 -4.15 -26.45
N ASN A 303 1.04 -3.37 -25.82
CA ASN A 303 -0.27 -3.02 -26.39
C ASN A 303 -0.44 -1.50 -26.45
N PHE A 304 -0.68 -0.95 -27.64
CA PHE A 304 -1.00 0.45 -27.87
C PHE A 304 -2.38 0.60 -28.50
N ILE A 305 -3.28 1.31 -27.83
CA ILE A 305 -4.59 1.70 -28.36
C ILE A 305 -4.64 3.21 -28.52
N ASN A 306 -4.87 3.70 -29.75
CA ASN A 306 -5.06 5.12 -30.06
C ASN A 306 -6.54 5.49 -29.91
N THR A 307 -6.94 6.03 -28.78
CA THR A 307 -8.30 6.53 -28.57
C THR A 307 -8.30 8.04 -28.31
N THR A 308 -9.23 8.74 -28.94
CA THR A 308 -9.53 10.16 -28.67
C THR A 308 -10.78 10.21 -27.79
N ILE A 309 -10.66 10.79 -26.61
CA ILE A 309 -11.76 10.97 -25.68
C ILE A 309 -12.30 12.40 -25.80
N LYS A 310 -13.62 12.52 -25.98
CA LYS A 310 -14.34 13.81 -26.03
C LYS A 310 -15.21 13.92 -24.77
N PHE A 311 -15.23 15.09 -24.12
CA PHE A 311 -16.08 15.37 -22.94
C PHE A 311 -16.35 16.85 -22.78
N TYR A 312 -17.48 17.19 -22.15
CA TYR A 312 -17.84 18.57 -21.82
C TYR A 312 -17.35 18.93 -20.43
N ARG A 313 -16.80 20.14 -20.28
CA ARG A 313 -16.45 20.70 -18.97
C ARG A 313 -16.31 22.21 -19.01
N ARG A 314 -16.37 22.86 -17.84
CA ARG A 314 -16.02 24.27 -17.67
C ARG A 314 -14.50 24.46 -17.69
N ASN A 315 -14.02 25.54 -18.30
CA ASN A 315 -12.59 25.90 -18.34
C ASN A 315 -12.19 26.76 -17.13
N TRP A 316 -11.99 26.19 -15.97
CA TRP A 316 -11.61 26.87 -14.73
C TRP A 316 -10.31 27.71 -14.82
N LYS A 317 -9.51 27.57 -15.87
CA LYS A 317 -8.34 28.44 -16.12
C LYS A 317 -8.70 29.81 -16.64
N GLN A 318 -9.88 29.94 -17.25
CA GLN A 318 -10.41 31.18 -17.74
C GLN A 318 -11.31 31.89 -16.72
N PHE A 319 -11.47 31.30 -15.52
CA PHE A 319 -12.25 31.87 -14.45
C PHE A 319 -11.62 33.22 -14.02
N ASN A 320 -12.38 34.28 -14.09
CA ASN A 320 -12.00 35.62 -13.63
C ASN A 320 -12.76 35.94 -12.34
N VAL A 321 -11.99 36.14 -11.26
CA VAL A 321 -12.53 36.42 -9.92
C VAL A 321 -13.27 37.75 -9.88
N GLU A 322 -12.70 38.81 -10.45
CA GLU A 322 -13.31 40.16 -10.45
C GLU A 322 -14.66 40.15 -11.17
N LYS A 323 -14.70 39.52 -12.36
CA LYS A 323 -15.97 39.36 -13.09
C LYS A 323 -17.02 38.58 -12.31
N PHE A 324 -16.59 37.56 -11.57
CA PHE A 324 -17.48 36.77 -10.74
C PHE A 324 -18.04 37.63 -9.59
N VAL A 325 -17.19 38.35 -8.89
CA VAL A 325 -17.57 39.27 -7.80
C VAL A 325 -18.54 40.35 -8.28
N ASN A 326 -18.24 40.98 -9.42
CA ASN A 326 -19.10 42.01 -9.99
C ASN A 326 -20.51 41.48 -10.34
N LEU A 327 -20.59 40.28 -10.97
CA LEU A 327 -21.88 39.66 -11.26
C LEU A 327 -22.61 39.24 -9.98
N PHE A 328 -21.89 38.79 -8.98
CA PHE A 328 -22.46 38.45 -7.69
C PHE A 328 -23.12 39.63 -7.00
N HIS A 329 -22.48 40.83 -7.04
CA HIS A 329 -23.04 42.07 -6.54
C HIS A 329 -24.19 42.58 -7.42
N THR A 330 -24.04 42.53 -8.77
CA THR A 330 -25.08 42.99 -9.70
C THR A 330 -26.38 42.24 -9.54
N PHE A 331 -26.32 40.94 -9.23
CA PHE A 331 -27.50 40.10 -9.01
C PHE A 331 -28.00 40.12 -7.54
N ASN A 332 -27.42 40.95 -6.67
CA ASN A 332 -27.77 41.12 -5.27
C ASN A 332 -27.89 39.77 -4.50
N LEU A 333 -26.91 38.86 -4.71
CA LEU A 333 -26.99 37.52 -4.16
C LEU A 333 -26.61 37.44 -2.67
N TYR A 334 -26.68 38.54 -1.94
CA TYR A 334 -26.50 38.60 -0.48
C TYR A 334 -27.82 38.39 0.30
N GLU A 335 -28.97 38.44 -0.36
CA GLU A 335 -30.28 38.25 0.27
C GLU A 335 -30.61 36.79 0.45
N PHE A 336 -29.98 36.15 1.43
CA PHE A 336 -30.24 34.74 1.78
C PHE A 336 -30.70 34.57 3.24
N ASP A 337 -30.92 35.68 3.96
CA ASP A 337 -31.35 35.62 5.37
C ASP A 337 -32.81 35.28 5.53
N ASP A 338 -33.66 35.51 4.55
CA ASP A 338 -35.09 35.25 4.57
C ASP A 338 -35.48 33.79 4.35
N PHE A 339 -34.49 32.95 3.91
CA PHE A 339 -34.77 31.54 3.70
C PHE A 339 -34.96 30.78 5.02
N VAL A 340 -36.11 30.06 5.11
CA VAL A 340 -36.48 29.25 6.25
C VAL A 340 -36.21 27.74 5.95
N ASP A 341 -36.30 27.31 4.68
CA ASP A 341 -35.96 25.95 4.25
C ASP A 341 -34.58 25.89 3.64
N VAL A 342 -33.81 24.93 4.12
CA VAL A 342 -32.43 24.69 3.64
C VAL A 342 -32.39 24.18 2.20
N ASN A 343 -33.43 23.48 1.71
CA ASN A 343 -33.48 23.00 0.33
C ASN A 343 -33.73 24.14 -0.65
N ASP A 344 -34.62 25.07 -0.29
CA ASP A 344 -34.88 26.26 -1.08
C ASP A 344 -33.63 27.15 -1.17
N LEU A 345 -32.95 27.39 -0.06
CA LEU A 345 -31.69 28.09 -0.03
C LEU A 345 -30.63 27.44 -0.95
N LEU A 346 -30.54 26.11 -0.93
CA LEU A 346 -29.61 25.39 -1.78
C LEU A 346 -29.99 25.41 -3.26
N LEU A 347 -31.28 25.37 -3.56
CA LEU A 347 -31.77 25.50 -4.92
C LEU A 347 -31.44 26.92 -5.47
N TYR A 348 -31.70 27.94 -4.67
CA TYR A 348 -31.30 29.31 -4.98
C TYR A 348 -29.78 29.42 -5.22
N PHE A 349 -28.96 28.89 -4.30
CA PHE A 349 -27.52 28.84 -4.45
C PHE A 349 -27.07 28.17 -5.75
N THR A 350 -27.62 26.96 -6.00
CA THR A 350 -27.22 26.15 -7.16
C THR A 350 -27.57 26.85 -8.47
N ASN A 351 -28.78 27.42 -8.58
CA ASN A 351 -29.25 28.07 -9.78
C ASN A 351 -28.50 29.39 -10.04
N SER A 352 -28.38 30.22 -9.02
CA SER A 352 -27.69 31.54 -9.13
C SER A 352 -26.23 31.39 -9.52
N PHE A 353 -25.50 30.50 -8.84
CA PHE A 353 -24.10 30.28 -9.14
C PHE A 353 -23.90 29.54 -10.47
N SER A 354 -24.77 28.60 -10.86
CA SER A 354 -24.73 27.98 -12.19
C SER A 354 -24.89 29.01 -13.27
N TYR A 355 -25.83 29.94 -13.13
CA TYR A 355 -26.06 31.03 -14.08
C TYR A 355 -24.84 31.94 -14.24
N ILE A 356 -24.26 32.41 -13.15
CA ILE A 356 -23.00 33.20 -13.19
C ILE A 356 -21.86 32.44 -13.86
N LEU A 357 -21.72 31.14 -13.53
CA LEU A 357 -20.66 30.29 -14.13
C LEU A 357 -20.90 30.06 -15.62
N ASP A 358 -22.13 30.02 -16.10
CA ASP A 358 -22.44 29.90 -17.52
C ASP A 358 -22.08 31.15 -18.30
N ILE A 359 -22.22 32.34 -17.68
CA ILE A 359 -21.76 33.61 -18.25
C ILE A 359 -20.24 33.70 -18.33
N ILE A 360 -19.53 33.26 -17.29
CA ILE A 360 -18.08 33.43 -17.17
C ILE A 360 -17.31 32.30 -17.87
N ILE A 361 -17.70 31.04 -17.61
CA ILE A 361 -17.01 29.83 -18.08
C ILE A 361 -18.03 28.78 -18.53
N PRO A 362 -18.74 28.97 -19.65
CA PRO A 362 -19.69 27.99 -20.14
C PRO A 362 -19.06 26.60 -20.37
N PHE A 363 -19.90 25.58 -20.39
CA PHE A 363 -19.45 24.23 -20.75
C PHE A 363 -18.94 24.18 -22.20
N LYS A 364 -17.73 23.67 -22.40
CA LYS A 364 -17.10 23.49 -23.72
C LYS A 364 -16.69 22.06 -23.96
N LEU A 365 -16.77 21.61 -25.20
CA LEU A 365 -16.31 20.30 -25.61
C LEU A 365 -14.77 20.25 -25.65
N PHE A 366 -14.19 19.38 -24.88
CA PHE A 366 -12.76 19.10 -24.90
C PHE A 366 -12.51 17.74 -25.53
N SER A 367 -11.45 17.64 -26.33
CA SER A 367 -10.98 16.39 -26.88
C SER A 367 -9.49 16.26 -26.62
N PHE A 368 -9.04 15.07 -26.28
CA PHE A 368 -7.61 14.81 -26.19
C PHE A 368 -7.27 13.39 -26.67
N ARG A 369 -6.04 13.25 -27.15
CA ARG A 369 -5.48 11.95 -27.56
C ARG A 369 -4.68 11.38 -26.41
N LEU A 370 -4.86 10.09 -26.10
CA LEU A 370 -4.17 9.36 -25.04
C LEU A 370 -2.65 9.35 -25.20
N LEU A 371 -2.14 9.48 -26.44
CA LEU A 371 -0.71 9.46 -26.72
C LEU A 371 -0.28 10.75 -27.41
N SER A 372 0.70 11.44 -26.84
CA SER A 372 1.42 12.54 -27.46
C SER A 372 2.56 11.98 -28.33
N LYS A 373 2.66 12.43 -29.57
CA LYS A 373 3.68 11.98 -30.52
C LYS A 373 5.14 12.30 -30.12
N ARG A 374 5.39 13.22 -29.17
CA ARG A 374 6.73 13.61 -28.71
C ARG A 374 6.78 13.78 -27.20
N ALA A 375 7.88 13.31 -26.62
CA ALA A 375 8.16 13.52 -25.20
C ALA A 375 8.35 15.03 -24.90
N PRO A 376 7.82 15.57 -23.79
CA PRO A 376 7.88 17.00 -23.46
C PRO A 376 9.30 17.57 -23.32
N TRP A 377 10.25 16.73 -23.02
CA TRP A 377 11.68 17.05 -22.83
C TRP A 377 12.52 16.91 -24.10
N PHE A 378 11.93 16.44 -25.20
CA PHE A 378 12.59 16.25 -26.48
C PHE A 378 12.61 17.58 -27.26
N ASP A 379 13.69 18.32 -27.16
CA ASP A 379 13.90 19.67 -27.73
C ASP A 379 14.69 19.72 -29.05
N SER A 380 15.07 20.93 -29.48
CA SER A 380 15.84 21.14 -30.70
C SER A 380 17.25 20.53 -30.66
N GLU A 381 17.88 20.53 -29.49
CA GLU A 381 19.20 19.93 -29.28
C GLU A 381 19.15 18.39 -29.45
N CYS A 382 18.14 17.74 -28.84
CA CYS A 382 17.90 16.32 -29.07
C CYS A 382 17.68 15.99 -30.56
N ILE A 383 16.99 16.87 -31.28
CA ILE A 383 16.73 16.71 -32.72
C ILE A 383 18.03 16.81 -33.53
N SER A 384 18.88 17.81 -33.23
CA SER A 384 20.15 18.03 -33.94
C SER A 384 21.10 16.86 -33.76
N LEU A 385 21.32 16.42 -32.51
CA LEU A 385 22.16 15.26 -32.17
C LEU A 385 21.62 13.97 -32.80
N LYS A 386 20.30 13.78 -32.83
CA LYS A 386 19.69 12.66 -33.53
C LYS A 386 19.98 12.67 -35.03
N ARG A 387 19.90 13.85 -35.68
CA ARG A 387 20.22 14.00 -37.10
C ARG A 387 21.70 13.69 -37.36
N LEU A 388 22.58 14.15 -36.47
CA LEU A 388 24.02 13.91 -36.57
C LEU A 388 24.35 12.41 -36.40
N ALA A 389 23.80 11.74 -35.40
CA ALA A 389 23.97 10.32 -35.20
C ALA A 389 23.50 9.48 -36.42
N ARG A 390 22.33 9.85 -37.01
CA ARG A 390 21.84 9.19 -38.23
C ARG A 390 22.68 9.49 -39.48
N LYS A 391 23.31 10.69 -39.56
CA LYS A 391 24.25 11.01 -40.65
C LYS A 391 25.45 10.07 -40.58
N PHE A 392 26.10 9.93 -39.41
CA PHE A 392 27.25 9.06 -39.22
C PHE A 392 26.89 7.56 -39.34
N GLU A 393 25.67 7.17 -38.95
CA GLU A 393 25.16 5.83 -39.18
C GLU A 393 25.12 5.49 -40.67
N ARG A 394 24.62 6.40 -41.52
CA ARG A 394 24.60 6.22 -42.99
C ARG A 394 26.01 6.12 -43.56
N ILE A 395 26.91 7.02 -43.15
CA ILE A 395 28.31 7.01 -43.58
C ILE A 395 28.99 5.68 -43.17
N TYR A 396 28.75 5.17 -41.98
CA TYR A 396 29.28 3.88 -41.55
C TYR A 396 28.72 2.72 -42.38
N ARG A 397 27.42 2.72 -42.70
CA ARG A 397 26.79 1.68 -43.52
C ARG A 397 27.34 1.64 -44.96
N THR A 398 27.82 2.76 -45.48
CA THR A 398 28.40 2.83 -46.83
C THR A 398 29.92 2.52 -46.84
N LYS A 399 30.67 2.97 -45.84
CA LYS A 399 32.15 2.87 -45.82
C LYS A 399 32.71 1.66 -45.08
N LEU A 400 31.92 1.08 -44.11
CA LEU A 400 32.24 -0.10 -43.29
C LEU A 400 33.67 -0.13 -42.70
N ASN A 401 34.27 1.02 -42.45
CA ASN A 401 35.60 1.13 -41.87
C ASN A 401 35.58 1.52 -40.36
N SER A 402 36.70 1.24 -39.66
CA SER A 402 36.80 1.49 -38.19
C SER A 402 36.65 2.96 -37.82
N SER A 403 37.13 3.90 -38.65
CA SER A 403 37.01 5.34 -38.40
C SER A 403 35.56 5.82 -38.44
N SER A 404 34.81 5.40 -39.48
CA SER A 404 33.37 5.78 -39.55
C SER A 404 32.53 5.12 -38.46
N PHE A 405 32.89 3.91 -38.03
CA PHE A 405 32.25 3.26 -36.89
C PHE A 405 32.47 4.04 -35.59
N LEU A 406 33.73 4.50 -35.38
CA LEU A 406 34.04 5.28 -34.16
C LEU A 406 33.27 6.62 -34.13
N GLN A 407 33.20 7.33 -35.26
CA GLN A 407 32.42 8.57 -35.38
C GLN A 407 30.91 8.34 -35.11
N TYR A 408 30.35 7.26 -35.65
CA TYR A 408 28.97 6.87 -35.37
C TYR A 408 28.76 6.56 -33.87
N LYS A 409 29.67 5.79 -33.27
CA LYS A 409 29.60 5.42 -31.85
C LYS A 409 29.67 6.64 -30.94
N ILE A 410 30.55 7.60 -31.23
CA ILE A 410 30.68 8.86 -30.48
C ILE A 410 29.39 9.69 -30.61
N SER A 411 28.89 9.91 -31.84
CA SER A 411 27.69 10.70 -32.07
C SER A 411 26.44 10.07 -31.46
N LEU A 412 26.34 8.73 -31.47
CA LEU A 412 25.25 7.99 -30.83
C LEU A 412 25.30 8.13 -29.31
N ASN A 413 26.51 8.06 -28.73
CA ASN A 413 26.69 8.24 -27.30
C ASN A 413 26.32 9.66 -26.84
N ASN A 414 26.76 10.68 -27.60
CA ASN A 414 26.38 12.08 -27.33
C ASN A 414 24.86 12.28 -27.39
N TYR A 415 24.19 11.70 -28.38
CA TYR A 415 22.74 11.72 -28.46
C TYR A 415 22.06 11.03 -27.30
N LYS A 416 22.51 9.83 -26.89
CA LYS A 416 22.00 9.10 -25.74
C LYS A 416 22.21 9.86 -24.43
N SER A 417 23.38 10.46 -24.24
CA SER A 417 23.72 11.26 -23.07
C SER A 417 22.84 12.51 -22.95
N CYS A 418 22.62 13.21 -24.07
CA CYS A 418 21.70 14.34 -24.12
C CYS A 418 20.26 13.92 -23.79
N LEU A 419 19.75 12.84 -24.38
CA LEU A 419 18.41 12.32 -24.06
C LEU A 419 18.24 12.00 -22.59
N PHE A 420 19.24 11.34 -22.01
CA PHE A 420 19.22 10.97 -20.58
C PHE A 420 19.22 12.22 -19.69
N SER A 421 20.14 13.16 -19.96
CA SER A 421 20.24 14.42 -19.19
C SER A 421 18.98 15.25 -19.26
N LYS A 422 18.41 15.46 -20.47
CA LYS A 422 17.16 16.22 -20.64
C LYS A 422 15.96 15.56 -19.94
N HIS A 423 15.86 14.22 -20.03
CA HIS A 423 14.82 13.48 -19.33
C HIS A 423 14.95 13.58 -17.80
N CYS A 424 16.16 13.42 -17.27
CA CYS A 424 16.44 13.57 -15.83
C CYS A 424 16.09 14.98 -15.33
N ASN A 425 16.53 16.00 -16.03
CA ASN A 425 16.25 17.40 -15.67
C ASN A 425 14.75 17.72 -15.71
N PHE A 426 14.06 17.26 -16.74
CA PHE A 426 12.60 17.44 -16.85
C PHE A 426 11.85 16.80 -15.68
N LEU A 427 12.22 15.59 -15.29
CA LEU A 427 11.58 14.88 -14.18
C LEU A 427 11.92 15.52 -12.83
N ARG A 428 13.18 15.89 -12.61
CA ARG A 428 13.64 16.63 -11.41
C ARG A 428 12.87 17.94 -11.27
N ASP A 429 12.82 18.72 -12.34
CA ASP A 429 12.05 19.99 -12.39
C ASP A 429 10.57 19.78 -12.09
N SER A 430 9.99 18.71 -12.59
CA SER A 430 8.57 18.39 -12.35
C SER A 430 8.28 18.07 -10.87
N ILE A 431 9.26 17.50 -10.16
CA ILE A 431 9.17 17.20 -8.74
C ILE A 431 9.43 18.43 -7.87
N VAL A 432 10.53 19.15 -8.16
CA VAL A 432 10.97 20.31 -7.36
C VAL A 432 9.99 21.48 -7.50
N LYS A 433 9.51 21.75 -8.72
CA LYS A 433 8.55 22.85 -9.01
C LYS A 433 7.09 22.51 -8.64
N ALA A 434 6.84 21.34 -8.06
CA ALA A 434 5.49 20.99 -7.62
C ALA A 434 5.05 21.85 -6.43
N SER A 435 4.00 22.62 -6.62
CA SER A 435 3.49 23.63 -5.68
C SER A 435 2.91 23.07 -4.37
N SER A 436 2.69 21.75 -4.29
CA SER A 436 2.14 21.11 -3.09
C SER A 436 2.70 19.69 -2.91
N SER A 437 2.71 19.19 -1.67
CA SER A 437 3.09 17.80 -1.34
C SER A 437 2.28 16.78 -2.14
N LYS A 438 0.99 17.05 -2.40
CA LYS A 438 0.12 16.18 -3.22
C LYS A 438 0.58 16.14 -4.70
N ASN A 439 0.96 17.28 -5.27
CA ASN A 439 1.45 17.36 -6.64
C ASN A 439 2.83 16.69 -6.77
N ARG A 440 3.69 16.87 -5.77
CA ARG A 440 5.00 16.21 -5.68
C ARG A 440 4.83 14.69 -5.62
N TRP A 441 3.93 14.21 -4.75
CA TRP A 441 3.63 12.78 -4.67
C TRP A 441 3.00 12.23 -5.96
N SER A 442 2.15 13.00 -6.63
CA SER A 442 1.58 12.61 -7.93
C SER A 442 2.64 12.50 -9.04
N ALA A 443 3.66 13.34 -9.04
CA ALA A 443 4.79 13.24 -9.96
C ALA A 443 5.66 12.00 -9.64
N LEU A 444 5.98 11.80 -8.37
CA LEU A 444 6.76 10.66 -7.89
C LEU A 444 6.05 9.31 -8.08
N SER A 445 4.75 9.24 -7.81
CA SER A 445 3.99 8.00 -7.97
C SER A 445 3.94 7.51 -9.42
N LYS A 446 3.95 8.40 -10.40
CA LYS A 446 4.04 8.03 -11.83
C LYS A 446 5.38 7.40 -12.19
N LEU A 447 6.45 7.79 -11.52
CA LEU A 447 7.78 7.20 -11.69
C LEU A 447 7.90 5.86 -10.97
N LEU A 448 7.38 5.80 -9.74
CA LEU A 448 7.42 4.61 -8.89
C LEU A 448 6.49 3.49 -9.41
N TYR A 449 5.32 3.86 -9.94
CA TYR A 449 4.27 2.92 -10.37
C TYR A 449 4.07 2.99 -11.88
N LYS A 450 5.05 2.49 -12.64
CA LYS A 450 5.02 2.51 -14.13
C LYS A 450 3.86 1.71 -14.73
N ASN A 451 3.38 0.69 -14.04
CA ASN A 451 2.26 -0.13 -14.51
C ASN A 451 1.02 0.24 -13.67
N LEU A 452 0.11 0.99 -14.28
CA LEU A 452 -1.26 1.06 -13.78
C LEU A 452 -1.88 -0.34 -13.90
N PRO A 453 -2.72 -0.77 -12.94
CA PRO A 453 -3.50 -1.99 -13.14
C PRO A 453 -4.28 -1.85 -14.46
N PRO A 454 -4.48 -2.95 -15.21
CA PRO A 454 -5.30 -2.92 -16.41
C PRO A 454 -6.68 -2.34 -16.05
N PRO A 455 -7.35 -1.65 -17.00
CA PRO A 455 -8.71 -1.18 -16.77
C PRO A 455 -9.59 -2.39 -16.41
N SER A 456 -10.51 -2.19 -15.48
CA SER A 456 -11.49 -3.21 -15.09
C SER A 456 -12.25 -3.71 -16.31
N SER A 457 -12.44 -5.01 -16.42
CA SER A 457 -13.17 -5.65 -17.51
C SER A 457 -14.69 -5.48 -17.43
N PHE A 458 -15.21 -5.01 -16.30
CA PHE A 458 -16.64 -4.85 -16.03
C PHE A 458 -17.11 -3.39 -16.19
N SER A 459 -18.41 -3.22 -16.45
CA SER A 459 -19.06 -1.93 -16.58
C SER A 459 -19.44 -1.31 -15.20
N ALA A 460 -19.83 -0.03 -15.21
CA ALA A 460 -20.38 0.62 -14.00
C ALA A 460 -21.68 -0.06 -13.53
N GLN A 461 -22.48 -0.59 -14.47
CA GLN A 461 -23.73 -1.28 -14.14
C GLN A 461 -23.47 -2.65 -13.49
N ASP A 462 -22.47 -3.42 -13.98
CA ASP A 462 -22.12 -4.72 -13.39
C ASP A 462 -21.70 -4.57 -11.91
N TYR A 463 -20.93 -3.53 -11.61
CA TYR A 463 -20.52 -3.27 -10.22
C TYR A 463 -21.68 -2.76 -9.35
N HIS A 464 -22.59 -1.99 -9.92
CA HIS A 464 -23.83 -1.58 -9.30
C HIS A 464 -24.66 -2.79 -8.87
N ASP A 465 -24.94 -3.70 -9.82
CA ASP A 465 -25.76 -4.89 -9.59
C ASP A 465 -25.09 -5.84 -8.58
N TYR A 466 -23.75 -5.93 -8.63
CA TYR A 466 -22.97 -6.67 -7.63
C TYR A 466 -23.16 -6.14 -6.21
N ILE A 467 -23.12 -4.80 -5.99
CA ILE A 467 -23.30 -4.20 -4.66
C ILE A 467 -24.70 -4.49 -4.15
N LEU A 468 -25.74 -4.23 -4.97
CA LEU A 468 -27.14 -4.47 -4.60
C LEU A 468 -27.39 -5.93 -4.24
N ASN A 469 -27.01 -6.84 -5.11
CA ASN A 469 -27.20 -8.28 -4.91
C ASN A 469 -26.50 -8.77 -3.64
N LYS A 470 -25.29 -8.25 -3.38
CA LYS A 470 -24.54 -8.62 -2.18
C LYS A 470 -25.25 -8.17 -0.90
N VAL A 471 -25.72 -6.92 -0.83
CA VAL A 471 -26.40 -6.39 0.36
C VAL A 471 -27.73 -7.11 0.57
N ASN A 472 -28.53 -7.28 -0.49
CA ASN A 472 -29.82 -7.97 -0.44
C ASN A 472 -29.68 -9.43 0.01
N LEU A 473 -28.68 -10.16 -0.50
CA LEU A 473 -28.39 -11.54 -0.10
C LEU A 473 -27.96 -11.64 1.37
N ILE A 474 -27.19 -10.69 1.88
CA ILE A 474 -26.83 -10.67 3.29
C ILE A 474 -28.08 -10.47 4.15
N ARG A 475 -28.96 -9.53 3.79
CA ARG A 475 -30.15 -9.20 4.56
C ARG A 475 -31.23 -10.29 4.47
N SER A 476 -31.47 -10.89 3.30
CA SER A 476 -32.47 -11.98 3.16
C SER A 476 -32.09 -13.19 4.03
N ASN A 477 -30.80 -13.51 4.10
CA ASN A 477 -30.30 -14.59 4.97
C ASN A 477 -30.46 -14.29 6.47
N LEU A 478 -30.51 -13.00 6.87
CA LEU A 478 -30.73 -12.62 8.27
C LEU A 478 -32.21 -12.59 8.62
N SER A 479 -33.08 -12.18 7.69
CA SER A 479 -34.54 -12.13 7.90
C SER A 479 -35.18 -13.50 8.09
N SER A 480 -34.64 -14.54 7.46
CA SER A 480 -35.09 -15.93 7.61
C SER A 480 -34.85 -16.50 9.02
N ASN A 481 -33.88 -15.96 9.77
CA ASN A 481 -33.53 -16.41 11.11
C ASN A 481 -34.20 -15.61 12.24
N SER A 482 -34.88 -14.49 11.92
CA SER A 482 -35.37 -13.53 12.91
C SER A 482 -36.85 -13.67 13.28
N SER A 483 -37.57 -14.77 12.92
CA SER A 483 -39.02 -14.95 13.11
C SER A 483 -39.50 -15.06 14.55
N ASN A 484 -38.59 -14.94 15.58
CA ASN A 484 -39.03 -15.07 16.99
C ASN A 484 -38.28 -14.11 17.95
N ILE A 485 -38.03 -12.87 17.58
CA ILE A 485 -37.41 -11.91 18.53
C ILE A 485 -38.49 -10.94 19.03
N SER A 486 -39.15 -11.30 20.14
CA SER A 486 -39.76 -10.32 21.02
C SER A 486 -38.66 -9.47 21.67
N THR A 487 -38.50 -8.25 21.22
CA THR A 487 -37.67 -7.26 21.89
C THR A 487 -38.23 -7.02 23.29
N SER A 488 -37.66 -7.62 24.31
CA SER A 488 -37.90 -7.24 25.70
C SER A 488 -37.38 -5.82 25.92
N ASN A 489 -38.25 -4.83 25.67
CA ASN A 489 -37.98 -3.42 25.95
C ASN A 489 -37.97 -3.22 27.46
N THR A 490 -36.85 -3.38 28.10
CA THR A 490 -36.58 -2.68 29.36
C THR A 490 -36.14 -1.26 29.03
N VAL A 491 -37.12 -0.39 28.80
CA VAL A 491 -36.90 1.06 28.78
C VAL A 491 -36.55 1.46 30.21
N ASN A 492 -35.29 1.44 30.55
CA ASN A 492 -34.83 2.11 31.76
C ASN A 492 -34.91 3.62 31.50
N ASN A 493 -36.06 4.25 31.84
CA ASN A 493 -36.21 5.69 31.90
C ASN A 493 -35.38 6.23 33.08
N ASP A 494 -34.07 6.19 32.96
CA ASP A 494 -33.13 6.77 33.88
C ASP A 494 -33.03 8.26 33.54
N ASN A 495 -33.95 9.09 34.02
CA ASN A 495 -33.99 10.55 33.80
C ASN A 495 -32.78 11.29 34.39
N SER A 496 -31.83 10.59 35.01
CA SER A 496 -30.59 11.15 35.59
C SER A 496 -29.44 11.29 34.59
N LYS A 497 -29.54 10.69 33.40
CA LYS A 497 -28.45 10.71 32.41
C LYS A 497 -28.55 11.91 31.45
N PRO A 498 -27.42 12.53 31.10
CA PRO A 498 -27.40 13.70 30.21
C PRO A 498 -27.94 13.35 28.84
N SER A 499 -28.88 14.11 28.31
CA SER A 499 -29.44 13.98 26.95
C SER A 499 -28.83 14.99 25.99
N PHE A 500 -28.72 14.61 24.71
CA PHE A 500 -28.29 15.48 23.60
C PHE A 500 -29.48 15.78 22.69
N GLU A 501 -30.09 16.94 22.91
CA GLU A 501 -31.38 17.27 22.32
C GLU A 501 -31.31 18.25 21.16
N PHE A 502 -30.36 19.19 21.21
CA PHE A 502 -30.23 20.29 20.25
C PHE A 502 -28.80 20.45 19.77
N PHE A 503 -28.62 20.76 18.49
CA PHE A 503 -27.38 21.26 17.98
C PHE A 503 -27.28 22.78 18.20
N SER A 504 -26.11 23.23 18.65
CA SER A 504 -25.85 24.67 18.80
C SER A 504 -25.43 25.28 17.46
N PRO A 505 -25.96 26.47 17.12
CA PRO A 505 -25.51 27.23 15.95
C PRO A 505 -24.03 27.54 16.06
N ILE A 506 -23.34 27.53 14.92
CA ILE A 506 -21.90 27.85 14.89
C ILE A 506 -21.68 29.30 14.43
N SER A 507 -20.57 29.88 14.88
CA SER A 507 -20.10 31.20 14.44
C SER A 507 -19.32 31.13 13.13
N LEU A 508 -19.15 32.30 12.47
CA LEU A 508 -18.34 32.41 11.24
C LEU A 508 -16.88 32.04 11.50
N SER A 509 -16.34 32.35 12.66
CA SER A 509 -14.97 32.03 13.04
C SER A 509 -14.78 30.52 13.21
N GLU A 510 -15.73 29.80 13.81
CA GLU A 510 -15.74 28.35 13.92
C GLU A 510 -15.86 27.66 12.56
N LEU A 511 -16.75 28.14 11.69
CA LEU A 511 -16.88 27.67 10.33
C LEU A 511 -15.58 27.83 9.54
N SER A 512 -14.96 29.02 9.62
CA SER A 512 -13.67 29.30 8.98
C SER A 512 -12.58 28.34 9.45
N SER A 513 -12.48 28.08 10.75
CA SER A 513 -11.55 27.10 11.31
C SER A 513 -11.78 25.70 10.76
N ILE A 514 -13.05 25.27 10.67
CA ILE A 514 -13.43 23.97 10.11
C ILE A 514 -13.01 23.87 8.64
N ILE A 515 -13.42 24.83 7.80
CA ILE A 515 -13.14 24.83 6.35
C ILE A 515 -11.63 24.83 6.10
N ASN A 516 -10.86 25.64 6.84
CA ASN A 516 -9.41 25.74 6.68
C ASN A 516 -8.70 24.43 7.08
N SER A 517 -9.22 23.71 8.06
CA SER A 517 -8.67 22.41 8.48
C SER A 517 -8.95 21.28 7.48
N MET A 518 -9.95 21.41 6.62
CA MET A 518 -10.31 20.39 5.63
C MET A 518 -9.40 20.45 4.39
N SER A 519 -9.19 19.31 3.74
CA SER A 519 -8.39 19.23 2.51
C SER A 519 -9.06 20.00 1.36
N SER A 520 -8.26 20.65 0.51
CA SER A 520 -8.74 21.36 -0.68
C SER A 520 -9.03 20.43 -1.88
N SER A 521 -9.54 19.22 -1.63
CA SER A 521 -9.91 18.27 -2.67
C SER A 521 -11.34 18.57 -3.14
N SER A 522 -11.51 18.92 -4.42
CA SER A 522 -12.84 19.08 -5.01
C SER A 522 -13.48 17.73 -5.31
N CYS A 523 -14.76 17.61 -5.00
CA CYS A 523 -15.60 16.52 -5.44
C CYS A 523 -16.21 16.85 -6.81
N PHE A 524 -16.60 15.82 -7.52
CA PHE A 524 -17.36 15.96 -8.76
C PHE A 524 -18.74 16.60 -8.56
N LEU A 525 -19.35 16.30 -7.42
CA LEU A 525 -20.68 16.83 -7.08
C LEU A 525 -20.64 18.31 -6.67
N ASP A 526 -19.44 18.90 -6.55
CA ASP A 526 -19.29 20.31 -6.18
C ASP A 526 -19.44 21.21 -7.41
N LEU A 527 -20.42 22.10 -7.38
CA LEU A 527 -20.63 23.13 -8.40
C LEU A 527 -19.40 24.05 -8.53
N ILE A 528 -18.76 24.36 -7.40
CA ILE A 528 -17.61 25.25 -7.29
C ILE A 528 -16.44 24.48 -6.66
N PRO A 529 -15.24 24.56 -7.27
CA PRO A 529 -14.05 23.92 -6.68
C PRO A 529 -13.74 24.42 -5.27
N THR A 530 -13.42 23.51 -4.36
CA THR A 530 -13.07 23.84 -2.97
C THR A 530 -11.98 24.91 -2.84
N THR A 531 -11.04 24.94 -3.78
CA THR A 531 -9.99 25.97 -3.80
C THR A 531 -10.53 27.38 -4.04
N LEU A 532 -11.61 27.51 -4.79
CA LEU A 532 -12.27 28.80 -5.00
C LEU A 532 -13.13 29.21 -3.79
N ILE A 533 -13.83 28.25 -3.20
CA ILE A 533 -14.58 28.47 -1.94
C ILE A 533 -13.64 29.04 -0.86
N LYS A 534 -12.46 28.45 -0.70
CA LYS A 534 -11.47 28.94 0.27
C LYS A 534 -10.82 30.28 -0.10
N LYS A 535 -10.68 30.59 -1.40
CA LYS A 535 -10.11 31.83 -1.88
C LYS A 535 -11.07 33.03 -1.74
N MET A 536 -12.37 32.77 -1.84
CA MET A 536 -13.43 33.76 -1.82
C MET A 536 -14.27 33.56 -0.55
N SER A 537 -13.60 33.53 0.59
CA SER A 537 -14.17 33.34 1.92
C SER A 537 -15.32 34.28 2.21
N ASP A 538 -15.15 35.55 1.84
CA ASP A 538 -16.08 36.63 2.15
C ASP A 538 -17.46 36.47 1.46
N ILE A 539 -17.49 35.76 0.34
CA ILE A 539 -18.73 35.44 -0.39
C ILE A 539 -19.31 34.12 0.08
N PHE A 540 -18.47 33.08 0.17
CA PHE A 540 -18.97 31.72 0.38
C PHE A 540 -19.18 31.37 1.85
N TYR A 541 -18.37 31.89 2.78
CA TYR A 541 -18.48 31.47 4.18
C TYR A 541 -19.79 31.93 4.85
N PRO A 542 -20.30 33.20 4.65
CA PRO A 542 -21.60 33.59 5.19
C PRO A 542 -22.74 32.72 4.67
N LEU A 543 -22.76 32.43 3.37
CA LEU A 543 -23.76 31.56 2.76
C LEU A 543 -23.70 30.11 3.28
N ILE A 544 -22.48 29.52 3.38
CA ILE A 544 -22.30 28.20 3.92
C ILE A 544 -22.69 28.18 5.41
N LEU A 545 -22.39 29.23 6.17
CA LEU A 545 -22.82 29.37 7.55
C LEU A 545 -24.34 29.31 7.69
N LYS A 546 -25.07 30.04 6.85
CA LYS A 546 -26.54 30.02 6.81
C LYS A 546 -27.07 28.61 6.48
N ILE A 547 -26.50 27.93 5.44
CA ILE A 547 -26.87 26.57 5.08
C ILE A 547 -26.67 25.61 6.26
N VAL A 548 -25.52 25.68 6.94
CA VAL A 548 -25.19 24.82 8.08
C VAL A 548 -26.16 25.08 9.24
N ASN A 549 -26.28 26.34 9.66
CA ASN A 549 -27.11 26.70 10.80
C ASN A 549 -28.59 26.40 10.52
N LEU A 550 -29.08 26.65 9.32
CA LEU A 550 -30.45 26.33 8.90
C LEU A 550 -30.69 24.79 8.91
N SER A 551 -29.72 24.00 8.42
CA SER A 551 -29.83 22.54 8.46
C SER A 551 -29.94 21.99 9.89
N ILE A 552 -29.16 22.52 10.84
CA ILE A 552 -29.18 22.04 12.22
C ILE A 552 -30.38 22.57 13.01
N SER A 553 -30.85 23.82 12.77
CA SER A 553 -32.00 24.39 13.45
C SER A 553 -33.33 23.80 12.99
N THR A 554 -33.48 23.49 11.69
CA THR A 554 -34.66 22.85 11.12
C THR A 554 -34.64 21.32 11.21
N SER A 555 -33.57 20.75 11.74
CA SER A 555 -33.34 19.30 11.79
C SER A 555 -33.44 18.61 10.40
N ASN A 556 -33.09 19.32 9.34
CA ASN A 556 -33.21 18.85 7.98
C ASN A 556 -31.87 18.79 7.26
N PHE A 557 -31.48 17.59 6.85
CA PHE A 557 -30.29 17.41 6.00
C PHE A 557 -30.67 17.57 4.54
N PRO A 558 -30.04 18.49 3.78
CA PRO A 558 -30.48 18.86 2.44
C PRO A 558 -30.55 17.69 1.45
N GLN A 559 -31.65 17.59 0.72
CA GLN A 559 -31.91 16.50 -0.23
C GLN A 559 -30.86 16.43 -1.36
N SER A 560 -30.39 17.57 -1.86
CA SER A 560 -29.37 17.64 -2.91
C SER A 560 -28.01 17.03 -2.48
N PHE A 561 -27.73 16.95 -1.18
CA PHE A 561 -26.50 16.36 -0.63
C PHE A 561 -26.63 14.88 -0.27
N LYS A 562 -27.81 14.28 -0.41
CA LYS A 562 -28.05 12.86 -0.15
C LYS A 562 -27.60 11.95 -1.30
N SER A 563 -27.28 12.51 -2.46
CA SER A 563 -26.74 11.76 -3.59
C SER A 563 -25.23 11.58 -3.46
N SER A 564 -24.75 10.38 -3.72
CA SER A 564 -23.33 10.04 -3.68
C SER A 564 -22.83 9.38 -4.96
N LYS A 565 -21.57 9.63 -5.30
CA LYS A 565 -20.89 9.00 -6.43
C LYS A 565 -19.94 7.92 -5.92
N ILE A 566 -20.24 6.66 -6.21
CA ILE A 566 -19.39 5.51 -5.84
C ILE A 566 -18.32 5.31 -6.90
N ILE A 567 -17.06 5.24 -6.43
CA ILE A 567 -15.91 4.88 -7.26
C ILE A 567 -15.34 3.56 -6.74
N PRO A 568 -15.41 2.48 -7.55
CA PRO A 568 -14.77 1.23 -7.21
C PRO A 568 -13.25 1.41 -7.06
N THR A 569 -12.72 1.07 -5.88
CA THR A 569 -11.29 1.19 -5.59
C THR A 569 -10.75 -0.16 -5.18
N LEU A 570 -9.70 -0.67 -5.84
CA LEU A 570 -9.06 -1.94 -5.48
C LEU A 570 -8.66 -1.94 -4.01
N LYS A 571 -9.02 -2.98 -3.28
CA LYS A 571 -8.66 -3.19 -1.86
C LYS A 571 -7.14 -3.28 -1.69
N ASN A 572 -6.49 -3.96 -2.63
CA ASN A 572 -5.03 -4.10 -2.70
C ASN A 572 -4.60 -4.25 -4.16
N ASN A 573 -3.46 -3.68 -4.53
CA ASN A 573 -2.90 -3.75 -5.90
C ASN A 573 -2.46 -5.17 -6.33
N SER A 574 -2.37 -6.12 -5.41
CA SER A 574 -2.06 -7.53 -5.70
C SER A 574 -3.29 -8.36 -6.07
N LEU A 575 -4.51 -7.85 -5.84
CA LEU A 575 -5.75 -8.55 -6.16
C LEU A 575 -6.05 -8.48 -7.65
N ASP A 576 -6.80 -9.48 -8.13
CA ASP A 576 -7.23 -9.55 -9.53
C ASP A 576 -8.23 -8.42 -9.85
N PRO A 577 -7.90 -7.51 -10.80
CA PRO A 577 -8.79 -6.42 -11.20
C PRO A 577 -10.03 -6.88 -11.96
N SER A 578 -10.10 -8.13 -12.42
CA SER A 578 -11.27 -8.67 -13.11
C SER A 578 -12.40 -9.06 -12.16
N LEU A 579 -12.10 -9.27 -10.88
CA LEU A 579 -13.07 -9.70 -9.88
C LEU A 579 -13.74 -8.49 -9.21
N LEU A 580 -15.07 -8.42 -9.24
CA LEU A 580 -15.87 -7.39 -8.58
C LEU A 580 -15.61 -7.35 -7.06
N SER A 581 -15.41 -8.51 -6.44
CA SER A 581 -15.12 -8.66 -5.01
C SER A 581 -13.79 -8.04 -4.56
N SER A 582 -12.88 -7.79 -5.51
CA SER A 582 -11.57 -7.15 -5.23
C SER A 582 -11.68 -5.66 -4.93
N TYR A 583 -12.87 -5.05 -5.09
CA TYR A 583 -13.04 -3.61 -4.96
C TYR A 583 -13.81 -3.22 -3.69
N ARG A 584 -13.54 -1.98 -3.21
CA ARG A 584 -14.33 -1.29 -2.18
C ARG A 584 -15.17 -0.18 -2.82
N PRO A 585 -16.45 0.00 -2.42
CA PRO A 585 -17.29 1.10 -2.90
C PRO A 585 -17.00 2.38 -2.11
N ILE A 586 -16.12 3.25 -2.63
CA ILE A 586 -15.83 4.53 -1.97
C ILE A 586 -16.82 5.59 -2.44
N ALA A 587 -17.66 6.08 -1.53
CA ALA A 587 -18.62 7.14 -1.78
C ALA A 587 -17.96 8.52 -1.75
N ASN A 588 -18.09 9.28 -2.83
CA ASN A 588 -17.71 10.68 -2.88
C ASN A 588 -18.94 11.53 -2.60
N LEU A 589 -18.83 12.41 -1.60
CA LEU A 589 -19.85 13.36 -1.18
C LEU A 589 -19.40 14.79 -1.45
N SER A 590 -20.33 15.73 -1.59
CA SER A 590 -20.05 17.13 -1.83
C SER A 590 -19.25 17.77 -0.67
N PHE A 591 -18.50 18.83 -0.96
CA PHE A 591 -17.69 19.51 0.05
C PHE A 591 -18.55 20.17 1.13
N ILE A 592 -19.66 20.83 0.74
CA ILE A 592 -20.58 21.48 1.69
C ILE A 592 -21.27 20.44 2.56
N SER A 593 -21.71 19.30 2.00
CA SER A 593 -22.22 18.17 2.77
C SER A 593 -21.25 17.76 3.89
N LYS A 594 -19.96 17.63 3.57
CA LYS A 594 -18.93 17.29 4.56
C LYS A 594 -18.71 18.37 5.62
N ILE A 595 -18.96 19.64 5.30
CA ILE A 595 -18.91 20.71 6.31
C ILE A 595 -20.04 20.53 7.32
N ILE A 596 -21.27 20.30 6.87
CA ILE A 596 -22.42 20.04 7.76
C ILE A 596 -22.11 18.83 8.66
N GLU A 597 -21.70 17.70 8.04
CA GLU A 597 -21.29 16.50 8.79
C GLU A 597 -20.19 16.78 9.82
N LYS A 598 -19.22 17.66 9.49
CA LYS A 598 -18.11 17.98 10.41
C LYS A 598 -18.55 18.80 11.61
N VAL A 599 -19.51 19.66 11.43
CA VAL A 599 -20.12 20.46 12.52
C VAL A 599 -20.85 19.51 13.48
N VAL A 600 -21.74 18.69 12.93
CA VAL A 600 -22.50 17.68 13.73
C VAL A 600 -21.54 16.70 14.42
N TYR A 601 -20.52 16.19 13.70
CA TYR A 601 -19.50 15.34 14.27
C TYR A 601 -18.79 15.95 15.48
N LYS A 602 -18.42 17.25 15.40
CA LYS A 602 -17.71 17.90 16.50
C LYS A 602 -18.59 18.00 17.76
N GLN A 603 -19.84 18.37 17.61
CA GLN A 603 -20.77 18.52 18.74
C GLN A 603 -21.15 17.16 19.33
N LEU A 604 -21.51 16.17 18.50
CA LEU A 604 -21.80 14.81 18.94
C LEU A 604 -20.58 14.19 19.64
N TYR A 605 -19.39 14.25 19.03
CA TYR A 605 -18.20 13.68 19.63
C TYR A 605 -17.82 14.31 20.97
N HIS A 606 -18.03 15.63 21.11
CA HIS A 606 -17.82 16.37 22.35
C HIS A 606 -18.76 15.86 23.46
N PHE A 607 -20.05 15.74 23.16
CA PHE A 607 -21.05 15.20 24.08
C PHE A 607 -20.71 13.77 24.54
N LEU A 608 -20.39 12.88 23.57
CA LEU A 608 -20.04 11.48 23.86
C LEU A 608 -18.77 11.36 24.70
N ASN A 609 -17.80 12.23 24.46
CA ASN A 609 -16.52 12.18 25.17
C ASN A 609 -16.60 12.73 26.60
N ILE A 610 -17.32 13.84 26.83
CA ILE A 610 -17.52 14.42 28.16
C ILE A 610 -18.26 13.44 29.07
N ASN A 611 -19.28 12.81 28.54
CA ASN A 611 -20.12 11.88 29.30
C ASN A 611 -19.58 10.43 29.32
N SER A 612 -18.37 10.21 28.78
CA SER A 612 -17.70 8.89 28.74
C SER A 612 -18.56 7.77 28.13
N LEU A 613 -19.41 8.10 27.17
CA LEU A 613 -20.36 7.16 26.53
C LEU A 613 -19.71 6.24 25.48
N LEU A 614 -18.53 6.57 25.00
CA LEU A 614 -17.85 5.73 24.02
C LEU A 614 -17.20 4.50 24.69
N PRO A 615 -17.37 3.28 24.09
CA PRO A 615 -16.78 2.06 24.65
C PRO A 615 -15.28 2.19 24.88
N SER A 616 -14.80 1.86 26.06
CA SER A 616 -13.38 2.00 26.45
C SER A 616 -12.45 1.12 25.60
N THR A 617 -12.94 0.01 25.09
CA THR A 617 -12.22 -0.99 24.30
C THR A 617 -12.13 -0.63 22.80
N GLN A 618 -12.97 0.32 22.32
CA GLN A 618 -12.93 0.76 20.92
C GLN A 618 -11.84 1.79 20.68
N SER A 619 -10.96 1.50 19.75
CA SER A 619 -9.82 2.38 19.37
C SER A 619 -9.98 3.03 18.00
N GLY A 620 -10.83 2.48 17.13
CA GLY A 620 -11.07 3.02 15.79
C GLY A 620 -11.76 4.37 15.82
N PHE A 621 -11.33 5.31 14.96
CA PHE A 621 -11.94 6.65 14.78
C PHE A 621 -12.04 7.52 16.04
N ARG A 622 -11.27 7.23 17.07
CA ARG A 622 -11.21 7.99 18.32
C ARG A 622 -9.95 8.84 18.41
N LEU A 623 -10.08 10.04 18.98
CA LEU A 623 -8.93 10.91 19.28
C LEU A 623 -8.00 10.23 20.29
N SER A 624 -6.71 10.45 20.13
CA SER A 624 -5.65 9.89 20.99
C SER A 624 -5.49 8.36 20.93
N HIS A 625 -6.32 7.64 20.17
CA HIS A 625 -6.22 6.20 19.95
C HIS A 625 -5.49 5.89 18.62
N SER A 626 -4.91 4.71 18.51
CA SER A 626 -4.21 4.25 17.29
C SER A 626 -4.12 2.72 17.26
N CYS A 627 -3.80 2.15 16.09
CA CYS A 627 -3.49 0.71 16.00
C CYS A 627 -2.39 0.31 16.99
N GLU A 628 -1.35 1.15 17.14
CA GLU A 628 -0.24 0.88 18.06
C GLU A 628 -0.67 0.84 19.52
N THR A 629 -1.53 1.78 19.97
CA THR A 629 -2.01 1.78 21.35
C THR A 629 -2.89 0.57 21.65
N SER A 630 -3.75 0.15 20.70
CA SER A 630 -4.58 -1.05 20.83
C SER A 630 -3.73 -2.33 20.90
N LEU A 631 -2.79 -2.49 19.96
CA LEU A 631 -1.90 -3.65 19.93
C LEU A 631 -0.95 -3.68 21.13
N LEU A 632 -0.56 -2.52 21.68
CA LEU A 632 0.28 -2.44 22.87
C LEU A 632 -0.46 -2.96 24.11
N LYS A 633 -1.77 -2.65 24.22
CA LYS A 633 -2.62 -3.21 25.30
C LYS A 633 -2.70 -4.72 25.18
N LEU A 634 -3.06 -5.24 24.01
CA LEU A 634 -3.12 -6.69 23.75
C LEU A 634 -1.79 -7.36 24.10
N TYR A 635 -0.69 -6.84 23.56
CA TYR A 635 0.65 -7.39 23.78
C TYR A 635 1.06 -7.39 25.24
N ASN A 636 0.75 -6.30 25.95
CA ASN A 636 1.02 -6.20 27.40
C ASN A 636 0.29 -7.30 28.17
N ASP A 637 -0.99 -7.54 27.87
CA ASP A 637 -1.78 -8.56 28.55
C ASP A 637 -1.26 -9.98 28.25
N LEU A 638 -0.88 -10.25 27.01
CA LEU A 638 -0.29 -11.53 26.60
C LEU A 638 1.06 -11.79 27.30
N ILE A 639 1.91 -10.77 27.40
CA ILE A 639 3.20 -10.86 28.11
C ILE A 639 2.99 -11.06 29.62
N TYR A 640 2.01 -10.37 30.18
CA TYR A 640 1.66 -10.54 31.58
C TYR A 640 1.22 -11.97 31.89
N ALA A 641 0.34 -12.54 31.05
CA ALA A 641 -0.08 -13.93 31.16
C ALA A 641 1.11 -14.92 31.07
N PHE A 642 2.00 -14.69 30.11
CA PHE A 642 3.22 -15.51 29.98
C PHE A 642 4.11 -15.45 31.25
N ASP A 643 4.22 -14.28 31.88
CA ASP A 643 5.03 -14.08 33.07
C ASP A 643 4.46 -14.84 34.28
N HIS A 644 3.15 -15.07 34.29
CA HIS A 644 2.45 -15.83 35.32
C HIS A 644 2.27 -17.32 34.94
N GLY A 645 2.87 -17.78 33.86
CA GLY A 645 2.79 -19.18 33.41
C GLY A 645 1.43 -19.55 32.80
N GLU A 646 0.64 -18.54 32.39
CA GLU A 646 -0.66 -18.76 31.74
C GLU A 646 -0.51 -18.83 30.23
N THR A 647 -1.46 -19.49 29.60
CA THR A 647 -1.65 -19.55 28.16
C THR A 647 -2.75 -18.56 27.78
N SER A 648 -2.68 -18.00 26.59
CA SER A 648 -3.73 -17.09 26.11
C SER A 648 -4.30 -17.56 24.78
N ILE A 649 -5.58 -17.22 24.54
CA ILE A 649 -6.28 -17.44 23.29
C ILE A 649 -6.74 -16.09 22.74
N LEU A 650 -6.67 -15.94 21.43
CA LEU A 650 -7.16 -14.77 20.72
C LEU A 650 -7.98 -15.21 19.51
N VAL A 651 -9.18 -14.68 19.37
CA VAL A 651 -10.06 -14.83 18.22
C VAL A 651 -10.25 -13.47 17.58
N CYS A 652 -9.96 -13.36 16.28
CA CYS A 652 -10.24 -12.18 15.48
C CYS A 652 -11.54 -12.37 14.73
N LEU A 653 -12.49 -11.46 14.91
CA LEU A 653 -13.81 -11.47 14.27
C LEU A 653 -13.79 -10.58 13.02
N ASP A 654 -14.47 -10.99 11.96
CA ASP A 654 -14.66 -10.22 10.72
C ASP A 654 -16.14 -10.17 10.35
N TYR A 655 -16.59 -9.01 9.86
CA TYR A 655 -17.96 -8.80 9.39
C TYR A 655 -18.03 -8.71 7.85
N SER A 656 -19.10 -9.24 7.27
CA SER A 656 -19.37 -9.13 5.83
C SER A 656 -19.98 -7.78 5.49
N SER A 657 -19.24 -6.87 4.83
CA SER A 657 -19.74 -5.54 4.38
C SER A 657 -20.38 -4.70 5.51
N ALA A 658 -19.76 -4.67 6.66
CA ALA A 658 -20.28 -4.08 7.89
C ALA A 658 -20.86 -2.67 7.73
N PHE A 659 -20.19 -1.76 7.01
CA PHE A 659 -20.67 -0.41 6.76
C PHE A 659 -21.89 -0.34 5.81
N ASP A 660 -22.03 -1.32 4.92
CA ASP A 660 -23.05 -1.31 3.86
C ASP A 660 -24.37 -1.95 4.33
N THR A 661 -24.37 -2.66 5.48
CA THR A 661 -25.52 -3.40 6.00
C THR A 661 -26.18 -2.79 7.23
N VAL A 662 -25.63 -1.70 7.77
CA VAL A 662 -26.20 -0.99 8.94
C VAL A 662 -27.67 -0.66 8.71
N ASP A 663 -28.53 -1.11 9.61
CA ASP A 663 -29.96 -0.80 9.57
C ASP A 663 -30.21 0.60 10.15
N HIS A 664 -30.91 1.45 9.38
CA HIS A 664 -31.12 2.84 9.77
C HIS A 664 -32.04 2.96 10.99
N ASN A 665 -33.08 2.11 11.09
CA ASN A 665 -34.03 2.14 12.22
C ASN A 665 -33.34 1.67 13.51
N MET A 666 -32.58 0.57 13.42
CA MET A 666 -31.79 0.07 14.55
C MET A 666 -30.74 1.08 14.98
N LEU A 667 -30.09 1.76 14.03
CA LEU A 667 -29.11 2.81 14.35
C LEU A 667 -29.79 3.96 15.10
N LEU A 668 -30.94 4.43 14.66
CA LEU A 668 -31.69 5.48 15.35
C LEU A 668 -32.13 5.03 16.75
N HIS A 669 -32.59 3.79 16.91
CA HIS A 669 -32.92 3.20 18.20
C HIS A 669 -31.70 3.18 19.16
N VAL A 670 -30.51 2.76 18.65
CA VAL A 670 -29.28 2.78 19.45
C VAL A 670 -28.86 4.19 19.85
N LEU A 671 -28.98 5.16 18.92
CA LEU A 671 -28.65 6.56 19.20
C LEU A 671 -29.56 7.14 20.30
N GLU A 672 -30.83 6.81 20.28
CA GLU A 672 -31.82 7.28 21.25
C GLU A 672 -31.61 6.64 22.63
N ASN A 673 -31.56 5.32 22.68
CA ASN A 673 -31.62 4.58 23.95
C ASN A 673 -30.27 4.41 24.63
N ASN A 674 -29.20 4.14 23.83
CA ASN A 674 -27.88 3.88 24.41
C ASN A 674 -27.05 5.15 24.57
N PHE A 675 -27.31 6.17 23.70
CA PHE A 675 -26.52 7.42 23.69
C PHE A 675 -27.34 8.66 24.03
N TYR A 676 -28.62 8.52 24.38
CA TYR A 676 -29.48 9.62 24.85
C TYR A 676 -29.57 10.79 23.86
N ILE A 677 -29.53 10.49 22.54
CA ILE A 677 -29.72 11.48 21.48
C ILE A 677 -31.21 11.60 21.21
N LYS A 678 -31.81 12.75 21.51
CA LYS A 678 -33.28 12.96 21.52
C LYS A 678 -33.68 14.16 20.65
N ASN A 679 -34.94 14.36 20.49
CA ASN A 679 -35.62 15.55 19.93
C ASN A 679 -35.04 15.97 18.55
N SER A 680 -34.60 17.22 18.41
CA SER A 680 -34.16 17.77 17.13
C SER A 680 -32.87 17.11 16.61
N CYS A 681 -31.97 16.66 17.50
CA CYS A 681 -30.79 15.90 17.11
C CYS A 681 -31.15 14.56 16.48
N LEU A 682 -32.04 13.80 17.08
CA LEU A 682 -32.51 12.52 16.51
C LEU A 682 -33.21 12.71 15.18
N SER A 683 -34.07 13.74 15.09
CA SER A 683 -34.77 14.10 13.86
C SER A 683 -33.80 14.46 12.72
N TRP A 684 -32.69 15.15 13.04
CA TRP A 684 -31.64 15.44 12.08
C TRP A 684 -30.96 14.17 11.57
N PHE A 685 -30.65 13.19 12.44
CA PHE A 685 -30.07 11.91 12.00
C PHE A 685 -31.06 11.11 11.15
N LYS A 686 -32.34 11.12 11.48
CA LYS A 686 -33.40 10.51 10.67
C LYS A 686 -33.43 11.14 9.27
N SER A 687 -33.38 12.47 9.18
CA SER A 687 -33.27 13.18 7.90
C SER A 687 -31.99 12.84 7.16
N TYR A 688 -30.84 12.77 7.84
CA TYR A 688 -29.55 12.45 7.25
C TYR A 688 -29.52 11.07 6.60
N LEU A 689 -30.15 10.07 7.21
CA LEU A 689 -30.15 8.67 6.76
C LEU A 689 -31.21 8.40 5.68
N SER A 690 -32.35 9.09 5.69
CA SER A 690 -33.47 8.84 4.79
C SER A 690 -33.26 9.34 3.36
N ASN A 691 -33.87 8.65 2.38
CA ASN A 691 -33.95 9.04 0.96
C ASN A 691 -32.57 9.29 0.31
N ARG A 692 -31.58 8.49 0.68
CA ARG A 692 -30.24 8.58 0.09
C ARG A 692 -30.19 7.80 -1.22
N SER A 693 -29.35 8.31 -2.14
CA SER A 693 -29.10 7.63 -3.42
C SER A 693 -27.61 7.58 -3.75
N ALA A 694 -27.23 6.62 -4.56
CA ALA A 694 -25.87 6.51 -5.08
C ALA A 694 -25.89 6.07 -6.55
N TYR A 695 -24.84 6.40 -7.28
CA TYR A 695 -24.56 5.81 -8.58
C TYR A 695 -23.09 5.45 -8.71
N VAL A 696 -22.81 4.36 -9.41
CA VAL A 696 -21.44 3.92 -9.68
C VAL A 696 -20.91 4.63 -10.89
N SER A 697 -19.67 5.07 -10.83
CA SER A 697 -18.99 5.68 -11.97
C SER A 697 -17.65 4.99 -12.24
N LEU A 698 -17.52 4.46 -13.45
CA LEU A 698 -16.36 3.71 -13.91
C LEU A 698 -16.13 3.96 -15.40
N ASN A 699 -14.87 4.16 -15.82
CA ASN A 699 -14.47 4.29 -17.22
C ASN A 699 -15.31 5.27 -18.05
N HIS A 700 -15.70 6.41 -17.47
CA HIS A 700 -16.54 7.45 -18.08
C HIS A 700 -18.02 7.10 -18.24
N SER A 701 -18.47 5.97 -17.73
CA SER A 701 -19.88 5.61 -17.66
C SER A 701 -20.43 5.68 -16.23
N ASN A 702 -21.70 6.00 -16.09
CA ASN A 702 -22.41 5.98 -14.82
C ASN A 702 -23.47 4.88 -14.88
N SER A 703 -23.69 4.21 -13.75
CA SER A 703 -24.79 3.29 -13.56
C SER A 703 -26.12 4.04 -13.38
N LYS A 704 -27.21 3.32 -13.32
CA LYS A 704 -28.48 3.83 -12.80
C LYS A 704 -28.32 4.21 -11.31
N PRO A 705 -29.11 5.18 -10.79
CA PRO A 705 -29.13 5.48 -9.36
C PRO A 705 -29.62 4.28 -8.54
N ILE A 706 -29.02 4.09 -7.37
CA ILE A 706 -29.40 3.10 -6.35
C ILE A 706 -30.05 3.85 -5.19
N SER A 707 -31.21 3.42 -4.67
CA SER A 707 -31.66 3.82 -3.34
C SER A 707 -30.80 3.15 -2.29
N LEU A 708 -30.42 3.91 -1.27
CA LEU A 708 -29.60 3.43 -0.14
C LEU A 708 -30.47 3.43 1.11
N ASP A 709 -31.23 2.35 1.29
CA ASP A 709 -32.14 2.17 2.43
C ASP A 709 -31.39 1.61 3.66
N PHE A 710 -30.15 1.23 3.46
CA PHE A 710 -29.24 0.64 4.45
C PHE A 710 -27.84 1.19 4.30
N GLY A 711 -27.05 1.01 5.34
CA GLY A 711 -25.64 1.35 5.37
C GLY A 711 -25.36 2.83 5.65
N VAL A 712 -24.12 3.08 5.99
CA VAL A 712 -23.56 4.44 6.14
C VAL A 712 -22.52 4.70 5.04
N PRO A 713 -22.51 5.88 4.39
CA PRO A 713 -21.66 6.11 3.23
C PRO A 713 -20.16 5.97 3.57
N GLN A 714 -19.46 5.03 2.92
CA GLN A 714 -18.01 4.85 3.04
C GLN A 714 -17.27 6.05 2.40
N GLY A 715 -17.05 7.10 3.18
CA GLY A 715 -16.42 8.35 2.72
C GLY A 715 -17.07 9.60 3.32
N SER A 716 -18.12 9.43 4.12
CA SER A 716 -18.70 10.47 4.98
C SER A 716 -17.80 10.71 6.22
N ILE A 717 -18.01 11.84 6.88
CA ILE A 717 -17.34 12.18 8.15
C ILE A 717 -18.04 11.53 9.33
N LEU A 718 -19.37 11.41 9.26
CA LEU A 718 -20.19 10.82 10.32
C LEU A 718 -20.19 9.30 10.29
N GLY A 719 -20.12 8.68 9.10
CA GLY A 719 -20.26 7.23 8.94
C GLY A 719 -19.39 6.40 9.90
N PRO A 720 -18.10 6.68 10.03
CA PRO A 720 -17.24 5.96 10.98
C PRO A 720 -17.69 6.07 12.43
N LEU A 721 -18.14 7.26 12.88
CA LEU A 721 -18.61 7.46 14.24
C LEU A 721 -19.94 6.71 14.47
N LEU A 722 -20.88 6.85 13.53
CA LEU A 722 -22.17 6.16 13.61
C LEU A 722 -22.00 4.63 13.65
N PHE A 723 -21.02 4.09 12.92
CA PHE A 723 -20.72 2.67 12.94
C PHE A 723 -20.20 2.21 14.31
N ILE A 724 -19.26 2.93 14.93
CA ILE A 724 -18.79 2.55 16.27
C ILE A 724 -19.88 2.66 17.34
N LEU A 725 -20.81 3.60 17.21
CA LEU A 725 -21.97 3.67 18.09
C LEU A 725 -22.90 2.48 17.87
N TYR A 726 -23.13 2.08 16.61
CA TYR A 726 -23.96 0.96 16.23
C TYR A 726 -23.48 -0.38 16.82
N VAL A 727 -22.14 -0.59 16.85
CA VAL A 727 -21.54 -1.83 17.37
C VAL A 727 -21.10 -1.73 18.82
N SER A 728 -21.51 -0.70 19.55
CA SER A 728 -21.01 -0.41 20.91
C SER A 728 -21.29 -1.52 21.94
N GLU A 729 -22.40 -2.24 21.80
CA GLU A 729 -22.84 -3.27 22.74
C GLU A 729 -22.01 -4.55 22.67
N LEU A 730 -21.32 -4.79 21.56
CA LEU A 730 -20.47 -5.98 21.36
C LEU A 730 -19.47 -6.18 22.52
N SER A 731 -18.88 -5.09 23.04
CA SER A 731 -17.95 -5.19 24.16
C SER A 731 -18.59 -5.69 25.44
N ASN A 732 -19.85 -5.35 25.69
CA ASN A 732 -20.60 -5.79 26.87
C ASN A 732 -20.92 -7.27 26.78
N ILE A 733 -21.35 -7.74 25.58
CA ILE A 733 -21.61 -9.16 25.33
C ILE A 733 -20.34 -10.00 25.54
N ILE A 734 -19.21 -9.55 25.04
CA ILE A 734 -17.93 -10.25 25.25
C ILE A 734 -17.57 -10.29 26.74
N SER A 735 -17.75 -9.18 27.44
CA SER A 735 -17.43 -9.08 28.87
C SER A 735 -18.36 -9.91 29.77
N SER A 736 -19.63 -10.11 29.39
CA SER A 736 -20.57 -10.97 30.13
C SER A 736 -20.16 -12.45 30.15
N HIS A 737 -19.36 -12.87 29.16
CA HIS A 737 -18.74 -14.19 29.11
C HIS A 737 -17.33 -14.24 29.76
N ASN A 738 -16.92 -13.20 30.50
CA ASN A 738 -15.60 -13.06 31.14
C ASN A 738 -14.42 -13.02 30.15
N PHE A 739 -14.64 -12.55 28.92
CA PHE A 739 -13.57 -12.31 27.95
C PHE A 739 -13.21 -10.83 27.88
N SER A 740 -11.94 -10.56 27.57
CA SER A 740 -11.48 -9.23 27.22
C SER A 740 -11.72 -8.96 25.74
N SER A 741 -12.04 -7.72 25.41
CA SER A 741 -12.22 -7.30 24.01
C SER A 741 -11.37 -6.08 23.69
N LEU A 742 -10.93 -6.01 22.41
CA LEU A 742 -10.37 -4.81 21.80
C LEU A 742 -10.94 -4.67 20.40
N SER A 743 -11.48 -3.51 20.07
CA SER A 743 -12.05 -3.24 18.76
C SER A 743 -11.35 -2.06 18.09
N TYR A 744 -11.21 -2.14 16.78
CA TYR A 744 -10.70 -1.09 15.93
C TYR A 744 -11.58 -0.95 14.68
N ALA A 745 -12.59 -0.09 14.76
CA ALA A 745 -13.66 0.01 13.78
C ALA A 745 -14.47 -1.30 13.69
N ASP A 746 -14.43 -1.97 12.55
CA ASP A 746 -15.06 -3.27 12.26
C ASP A 746 -14.21 -4.47 12.71
N ASP A 747 -12.90 -4.30 12.86
CA ASP A 747 -12.01 -5.35 13.39
C ASP A 747 -12.21 -5.50 14.90
N SER A 748 -12.67 -6.65 15.37
CA SER A 748 -12.89 -6.94 16.78
C SER A 748 -12.11 -8.17 17.24
N HIS A 749 -11.49 -8.07 18.40
CA HIS A 749 -10.69 -9.10 19.03
C HIS A 749 -11.32 -9.53 20.34
N LEU A 750 -11.44 -10.83 20.52
CA LEU A 750 -11.84 -11.52 21.73
C LEU A 750 -10.64 -12.28 22.26
N TYR A 751 -10.23 -12.09 23.52
CA TYR A 751 -9.10 -12.79 24.07
C TYR A 751 -9.25 -13.07 25.57
N SER A 752 -8.58 -14.11 26.04
CA SER A 752 -8.50 -14.44 27.47
C SER A 752 -7.19 -15.17 27.78
N SER A 753 -6.77 -15.07 29.03
CA SER A 753 -5.64 -15.83 29.56
C SER A 753 -6.12 -16.83 30.62
N PHE A 754 -5.53 -18.00 30.66
CA PHE A 754 -5.98 -19.11 31.48
C PHE A 754 -4.85 -20.07 31.81
N LYS A 755 -5.03 -20.86 32.89
CA LYS A 755 -4.15 -21.98 33.22
C LYS A 755 -4.50 -23.19 32.38
N LEU A 756 -3.51 -24.02 32.06
CA LEU A 756 -3.69 -25.19 31.20
C LEU A 756 -4.79 -26.16 31.69
N SER A 757 -5.02 -26.19 33.00
CA SER A 757 -6.08 -27.02 33.64
C SER A 757 -7.51 -26.57 33.27
N SER A 758 -7.72 -25.32 32.87
CA SER A 758 -9.05 -24.81 32.49
C SER A 758 -9.26 -24.71 30.97
N PHE A 759 -8.41 -25.35 30.17
CA PHE A 759 -8.40 -25.23 28.71
C PHE A 759 -9.76 -25.59 28.06
N ASP A 760 -10.33 -26.76 28.40
CA ASP A 760 -11.59 -27.24 27.79
C ASP A 760 -12.79 -26.35 28.18
N SER A 761 -12.82 -25.87 29.42
CA SER A 761 -13.87 -24.92 29.84
C SER A 761 -13.79 -23.60 29.12
N VAL A 762 -12.59 -23.10 28.84
CA VAL A 762 -12.42 -21.86 28.08
C VAL A 762 -12.87 -22.03 26.62
N ILE A 763 -12.57 -23.12 25.96
CA ILE A 763 -13.04 -23.41 24.59
C ILE A 763 -14.57 -23.47 24.54
N SER A 764 -15.22 -24.14 25.49
CA SER A 764 -16.68 -24.18 25.59
C SER A 764 -17.25 -22.76 25.79
N SER A 765 -16.66 -21.96 26.65
CA SER A 765 -17.07 -20.59 26.91
C SER A 765 -16.89 -19.68 25.67
N ILE A 766 -15.82 -19.88 24.89
CA ILE A 766 -15.62 -19.12 23.62
C ILE A 766 -16.72 -19.50 22.62
N SER A 767 -17.04 -20.78 22.46
CA SER A 767 -18.10 -21.23 21.55
C SER A 767 -19.44 -20.64 21.94
N SER A 768 -19.77 -20.58 23.25
CA SER A 768 -20.96 -19.91 23.77
C SER A 768 -20.94 -18.40 23.51
N CYS A 769 -19.81 -17.73 23.76
CA CYS A 769 -19.64 -16.30 23.49
C CYS A 769 -19.83 -15.98 22.00
N LEU A 770 -19.23 -16.76 21.10
CA LEU A 770 -19.38 -16.59 19.66
C LEU A 770 -20.85 -16.76 19.21
N THR A 771 -21.58 -17.71 19.81
CA THR A 771 -23.01 -17.91 19.55
C THR A 771 -23.83 -16.69 20.01
N SER A 772 -23.53 -16.13 21.17
CA SER A 772 -24.17 -14.91 21.68
C SER A 772 -23.87 -13.69 20.78
N ILE A 773 -22.64 -13.59 20.27
CA ILE A 773 -22.23 -12.53 19.33
C ILE A 773 -22.98 -12.70 18.00
N ASP A 774 -23.15 -13.92 17.49
CA ASP A 774 -23.85 -14.17 16.22
C ASP A 774 -25.34 -13.83 16.34
N PHE A 775 -25.95 -14.22 17.44
CA PHE A 775 -27.33 -13.86 17.73
C PHE A 775 -27.54 -12.34 17.77
N TRP A 776 -26.73 -11.64 18.56
CA TRP A 776 -26.77 -10.19 18.63
C TRP A 776 -26.46 -9.54 17.26
N SER A 777 -25.43 -9.99 16.57
CA SER A 777 -25.07 -9.46 15.25
C SER A 777 -26.22 -9.59 14.27
N SER A 778 -26.89 -10.74 14.27
CA SER A 778 -28.05 -11.01 13.42
C SER A 778 -29.22 -10.06 13.75
N SER A 779 -29.49 -9.79 15.04
CA SER A 779 -30.49 -8.82 15.46
C SER A 779 -30.16 -7.41 15.00
N MET A 780 -28.88 -7.07 14.93
CA MET A 780 -28.37 -5.79 14.42
C MET A 780 -28.17 -5.78 12.90
N SER A 781 -28.70 -6.74 12.16
CA SER A 781 -28.55 -6.85 10.70
C SER A 781 -27.07 -6.89 10.24
N LEU A 782 -26.17 -7.36 11.08
CA LEU A 782 -24.76 -7.59 10.77
C LEU A 782 -24.53 -9.08 10.57
N LYS A 783 -23.77 -9.44 9.54
CA LYS A 783 -23.40 -10.83 9.27
C LYS A 783 -21.94 -11.08 9.58
N LEU A 784 -21.68 -11.97 10.52
CA LEU A 784 -20.35 -12.50 10.77
C LEU A 784 -19.81 -13.25 9.54
N ASN A 785 -18.51 -13.30 9.39
CA ASN A 785 -17.84 -14.03 8.30
C ASN A 785 -16.90 -15.11 8.86
N PRO A 786 -17.42 -16.31 9.22
CA PRO A 786 -16.63 -17.34 9.87
C PRO A 786 -15.41 -17.80 9.06
N SER A 787 -15.49 -17.74 7.72
CA SER A 787 -14.38 -18.11 6.84
C SER A 787 -13.15 -17.21 6.95
N LYS A 788 -13.29 -16.06 7.60
CA LYS A 788 -12.21 -15.10 7.85
C LYS A 788 -11.85 -14.97 9.33
N PHE A 789 -12.50 -15.74 10.20
CA PHE A 789 -12.10 -15.75 11.59
C PHE A 789 -10.70 -16.37 11.69
N GLU A 790 -9.86 -15.75 12.52
CA GLU A 790 -8.53 -16.24 12.82
C GLU A 790 -8.46 -16.57 14.31
N LEU A 791 -7.98 -17.78 14.62
CA LEU A 791 -7.78 -18.28 15.97
C LEU A 791 -6.29 -18.52 16.20
N ILE A 792 -5.75 -18.03 17.32
CA ILE A 792 -4.38 -18.35 17.73
C ILE A 792 -4.32 -18.59 19.23
N TYR A 793 -3.50 -19.58 19.58
CA TYR A 793 -3.08 -19.83 20.95
C TYR A 793 -1.68 -19.27 21.17
N PHE A 794 -1.53 -18.55 22.26
CA PHE A 794 -0.23 -18.09 22.71
C PHE A 794 0.24 -19.02 23.84
N ASP A 795 1.21 -19.85 23.51
CA ASP A 795 1.84 -20.77 24.46
C ASP A 795 3.35 -20.71 24.31
N ARG A 796 4.01 -20.18 25.32
CA ARG A 796 5.47 -20.05 25.31
C ARG A 796 6.19 -21.37 25.31
N ASN A 797 5.65 -22.35 26.03
CA ASN A 797 6.31 -23.64 26.29
C ASN A 797 6.01 -24.69 25.22
N GLY A 798 5.04 -24.43 24.33
CA GLY A 798 4.60 -25.36 23.28
C GLY A 798 3.98 -26.65 23.81
N LYS A 799 3.44 -26.61 25.03
CA LYS A 799 2.83 -27.78 25.70
C LYS A 799 1.36 -27.95 25.37
N LEU A 800 0.72 -26.89 24.81
CA LEU A 800 -0.70 -26.91 24.53
C LEU A 800 -1.00 -27.73 23.27
N ILE A 801 -1.87 -28.74 23.40
CA ILE A 801 -2.48 -29.40 22.25
C ILE A 801 -3.54 -28.46 21.71
N GLN A 802 -3.28 -27.84 20.57
CA GLN A 802 -4.19 -26.88 19.94
C GLN A 802 -5.46 -27.60 19.48
N LYS A 803 -6.61 -27.16 19.99
CA LYS A 803 -7.93 -27.65 19.56
C LYS A 803 -8.63 -26.59 18.70
N PRO A 804 -9.35 -26.99 17.65
CA PRO A 804 -10.20 -26.08 16.90
C PRO A 804 -11.35 -25.55 17.76
N CYS A 805 -11.83 -24.36 17.45
CA CYS A 805 -13.03 -23.82 18.07
C CYS A 805 -14.23 -24.05 17.14
N ILE A 806 -15.34 -24.55 17.70
CA ILE A 806 -16.56 -24.79 16.95
C ILE A 806 -17.46 -23.55 17.04
N PHE A 807 -17.89 -23.05 15.90
CA PHE A 807 -18.83 -21.94 15.78
C PHE A 807 -19.91 -22.30 14.77
N SER A 808 -21.16 -22.53 15.24
CA SER A 808 -22.25 -23.04 14.42
C SER A 808 -21.83 -24.34 13.69
N THR A 809 -21.89 -24.36 12.36
CA THR A 809 -21.46 -25.50 11.53
C THR A 809 -19.98 -25.39 11.08
N ASN A 810 -19.31 -24.30 11.41
CA ASN A 810 -17.93 -24.03 10.97
C ASN A 810 -16.93 -24.39 12.07
N THR A 811 -15.80 -24.95 11.67
CA THR A 811 -14.65 -25.22 12.52
C THR A 811 -13.59 -24.15 12.27
N ILE A 812 -13.17 -23.43 13.31
CA ILE A 812 -12.11 -22.42 13.23
C ILE A 812 -10.82 -23.12 13.65
N GLU A 813 -9.94 -23.36 12.67
CA GLU A 813 -8.66 -23.99 12.91
C GLU A 813 -7.64 -23.00 13.51
N PRO A 814 -6.86 -23.43 14.49
CA PRO A 814 -5.82 -22.58 15.08
C PRO A 814 -4.66 -22.33 14.10
N SER A 815 -4.21 -21.10 14.04
CA SER A 815 -3.08 -20.69 13.22
C SER A 815 -1.84 -20.43 14.05
N ASN A 816 -0.65 -20.69 13.50
CA ASN A 816 0.62 -20.38 14.15
C ASN A 816 0.94 -18.87 14.16
N TYR A 817 0.29 -18.10 13.33
CA TYR A 817 0.40 -16.64 13.29
C TYR A 817 -0.89 -16.01 12.74
N ILE A 818 -1.23 -14.84 13.22
CA ILE A 818 -2.38 -14.05 12.74
C ILE A 818 -1.94 -12.63 12.38
N ARG A 819 -2.75 -11.97 11.55
CA ARG A 819 -2.53 -10.57 11.21
C ARG A 819 -3.62 -9.69 11.81
N SER A 820 -3.30 -8.97 12.88
CA SER A 820 -4.18 -7.99 13.51
C SER A 820 -3.72 -6.56 13.22
N LEU A 821 -4.61 -5.72 12.74
CA LEU A 821 -4.35 -4.30 12.42
C LEU A 821 -3.08 -4.08 11.58
N GLY A 822 -2.76 -5.03 10.70
CA GLY A 822 -1.57 -4.96 9.85
C GLY A 822 -0.26 -5.42 10.51
N PHE A 823 -0.27 -5.85 11.77
CA PHE A 823 0.85 -6.42 12.51
C PHE A 823 0.67 -7.96 12.64
N ILE A 824 1.76 -8.73 12.52
CA ILE A 824 1.72 -10.20 12.59
C ILE A 824 2.15 -10.65 13.99
N PHE A 825 1.27 -11.33 14.69
CA PHE A 825 1.55 -12.03 15.95
C PHE A 825 1.80 -13.51 15.66
N ASP A 826 2.85 -14.07 16.22
CA ASP A 826 3.12 -15.51 16.24
C ASP A 826 2.85 -16.08 17.64
N SER A 827 2.57 -17.39 17.74
CA SER A 827 2.19 -18.09 18.97
C SER A 827 3.19 -17.97 20.13
N LYS A 828 4.45 -17.66 19.82
CA LYS A 828 5.53 -17.47 20.81
C LYS A 828 5.89 -16.01 21.06
N LEU A 829 5.22 -15.06 20.42
CA LEU A 829 5.51 -13.62 20.46
C LEU A 829 6.97 -13.30 20.12
N SER A 830 7.55 -14.04 19.16
CA SER A 830 8.92 -13.83 18.68
C SER A 830 9.03 -12.66 17.70
N PHE A 831 7.96 -12.35 16.99
CA PHE A 831 7.83 -11.35 15.93
C PHE A 831 8.75 -11.55 14.72
N SER A 832 9.33 -12.73 14.55
CA SER A 832 10.20 -13.03 13.42
C SER A 832 9.48 -12.85 12.08
N ASN A 833 8.25 -13.37 11.95
CA ASN A 833 7.42 -13.23 10.75
C ASN A 833 7.05 -11.78 10.45
N GLN A 834 6.76 -10.99 11.48
CA GLN A 834 6.48 -9.56 11.35
C GLN A 834 7.70 -8.81 10.82
N ILE A 835 8.85 -9.03 11.40
CA ILE A 835 10.11 -8.39 11.01
C ILE A 835 10.48 -8.75 9.57
N LEU A 836 10.36 -10.00 9.17
CA LEU A 836 10.57 -10.45 7.79
C LEU A 836 9.60 -9.75 6.82
N SER A 837 8.32 -9.66 7.17
CA SER A 837 7.30 -8.98 6.36
C SER A 837 7.61 -7.49 6.15
N VAL A 838 8.00 -6.78 7.23
CA VAL A 838 8.40 -5.37 7.16
C VAL A 838 9.66 -5.21 6.31
N THR A 839 10.67 -6.05 6.53
CA THR A 839 11.94 -5.99 5.79
C THR A 839 11.72 -6.23 4.29
N LYS A 840 10.92 -7.24 3.92
CA LYS A 840 10.50 -7.49 2.53
C LYS A 840 9.84 -6.27 1.89
N SER A 841 8.93 -5.65 2.60
CA SER A 841 8.22 -4.44 2.13
C SER A 841 9.17 -3.23 1.98
N CYS A 842 10.14 -3.09 2.89
CA CYS A 842 11.15 -2.03 2.82
C CYS A 842 12.09 -2.21 1.62
N TYR A 843 12.62 -3.41 1.38
CA TYR A 843 13.44 -3.69 0.21
C TYR A 843 12.69 -3.47 -1.10
N PHE A 844 11.43 -3.86 -1.18
CA PHE A 844 10.58 -3.60 -2.34
C PHE A 844 10.50 -2.10 -2.66
N ASN A 845 10.32 -1.25 -1.65
CA ASN A 845 10.28 0.20 -1.84
C ASN A 845 11.66 0.78 -2.18
N LEU A 846 12.72 0.32 -1.52
CA LEU A 846 14.10 0.75 -1.79
C LEU A 846 14.52 0.45 -3.22
N ARG A 847 14.16 -0.73 -3.75
CA ARG A 847 14.38 -1.07 -5.16
C ARG A 847 13.69 -0.06 -6.09
N ARG A 848 12.44 0.29 -5.81
CA ARG A 848 11.70 1.27 -6.61
C ARG A 848 12.32 2.65 -6.55
N ILE A 849 12.73 3.09 -5.36
CA ILE A 849 13.42 4.36 -5.19
C ILE A 849 14.75 4.35 -5.95
N LYS A 850 15.51 3.26 -5.91
CA LYS A 850 16.77 3.14 -6.64
C LYS A 850 16.58 3.25 -8.15
N GLN A 851 15.50 2.74 -8.72
CA GLN A 851 15.18 2.88 -10.15
C GLN A 851 15.03 4.34 -10.60
N ILE A 852 14.65 5.22 -9.70
CA ILE A 852 14.38 6.63 -10.00
C ILE A 852 15.39 7.59 -9.35
N ILE A 853 16.41 7.07 -8.70
CA ILE A 853 17.37 7.87 -7.91
C ILE A 853 18.09 8.95 -8.75
N ALA A 854 18.34 8.68 -10.03
CA ALA A 854 18.95 9.62 -10.96
C ALA A 854 18.09 10.89 -11.20
N TYR A 855 16.79 10.80 -10.94
CA TYR A 855 15.82 11.89 -11.14
C TYR A 855 15.54 12.66 -9.85
N LEU A 856 16.12 12.26 -8.72
CA LEU A 856 15.84 12.82 -7.40
C LEU A 856 17.01 13.67 -6.91
N ASP A 857 16.69 14.79 -6.30
CA ASP A 857 17.61 15.53 -5.43
C ASP A 857 17.65 14.89 -4.04
N ASP A 858 18.67 15.20 -3.26
CA ASP A 858 18.90 14.54 -1.97
C ASP A 858 17.79 14.79 -0.93
N PRO A 859 17.21 16.01 -0.80
CA PRO A 859 16.06 16.21 0.09
C PRO A 859 14.83 15.38 -0.30
N THR A 860 14.54 15.26 -1.60
CA THR A 860 13.42 14.43 -2.07
C THR A 860 13.69 12.94 -1.86
N LEU A 861 14.93 12.50 -2.07
CA LEU A 861 15.33 11.12 -1.81
C LEU A 861 15.19 10.78 -0.33
N GLN A 862 15.67 11.65 0.57
CA GLN A 862 15.53 11.49 2.02
C GLN A 862 14.06 11.45 2.44
N LEU A 863 13.23 12.34 1.88
CA LEU A 863 11.78 12.35 2.14
C LEU A 863 11.10 11.06 1.69
N LEU A 864 11.45 10.54 0.49
CA LEU A 864 10.88 9.29 -0.02
C LEU A 864 11.25 8.09 0.82
N VAL A 865 12.52 7.97 1.20
CA VAL A 865 12.98 6.87 2.07
C VAL A 865 12.30 6.98 3.43
N SER A 866 12.17 8.19 3.99
CA SER A 866 11.44 8.40 5.24
C SER A 866 9.97 7.99 5.12
N ALA A 867 9.29 8.38 4.05
CA ALA A 867 7.86 8.10 3.84
C ALA A 867 7.55 6.64 3.49
N LEU A 868 8.42 5.95 2.74
CA LEU A 868 8.13 4.61 2.22
C LEU A 868 8.85 3.48 2.94
N VAL A 869 9.91 3.78 3.68
CA VAL A 869 10.76 2.79 4.36
C VAL A 869 10.75 3.01 5.86
N LEU A 870 11.20 4.18 6.35
CA LEU A 870 11.26 4.42 7.79
C LEU A 870 9.89 4.40 8.44
N SER A 871 8.84 4.90 7.77
CA SER A 871 7.47 4.83 8.26
C SER A 871 6.98 3.39 8.50
N ARG A 872 7.45 2.42 7.70
CA ARG A 872 7.13 1.00 7.89
C ARG A 872 7.90 0.37 9.04
N ILE A 873 9.17 0.75 9.20
CA ILE A 873 10.00 0.35 10.35
C ILE A 873 9.41 0.91 11.66
N ASP A 874 8.86 2.12 11.62
CA ASP A 874 8.29 2.81 12.78
C ASP A 874 6.85 2.39 13.10
N TYR A 875 6.18 1.64 12.23
CA TYR A 875 4.83 1.18 12.47
C TYR A 875 4.79 0.15 13.60
N CYS A 876 4.14 0.49 14.71
CA CYS A 876 4.03 -0.34 15.91
C CYS A 876 5.37 -0.86 16.47
N ASN A 877 6.46 -0.11 16.26
CA ASN A 877 7.79 -0.54 16.68
C ASN A 877 7.99 -0.52 18.20
N SER A 878 7.08 0.10 18.96
CA SER A 878 7.08 0.00 20.42
C SER A 878 6.96 -1.45 20.94
N LEU A 879 6.33 -2.34 20.15
CA LEU A 879 6.23 -3.76 20.46
C LEU A 879 7.59 -4.51 20.33
N TYR A 880 8.57 -3.93 19.66
CA TYR A 880 9.89 -4.55 19.47
C TYR A 880 10.86 -4.30 20.63
N PHE A 881 10.41 -3.62 21.69
CA PHE A 881 11.28 -3.34 22.84
C PHE A 881 11.80 -4.64 23.44
N ASN A 882 13.12 -4.65 23.74
CA ASN A 882 13.82 -5.78 24.35
C ASN A 882 13.71 -7.12 23.59
N LEU A 883 13.46 -7.09 22.27
CA LEU A 883 13.65 -8.28 21.43
C LEU A 883 15.15 -8.60 21.29
N PRO A 884 15.52 -9.87 21.09
CA PRO A 884 16.90 -10.28 20.84
C PRO A 884 17.47 -9.55 19.60
N ASP A 885 18.73 -9.19 19.64
CA ASP A 885 19.41 -8.52 18.54
C ASP A 885 19.39 -9.34 17.24
N ILE A 886 19.43 -10.67 17.34
CA ILE A 886 19.33 -11.58 16.21
C ILE A 886 18.00 -11.41 15.47
N THR A 887 16.91 -11.21 16.20
CA THR A 887 15.58 -10.96 15.63
C THR A 887 15.51 -9.60 14.93
N LEU A 888 16.16 -8.57 15.49
CA LEU A 888 16.20 -7.21 14.91
C LEU A 888 17.22 -7.06 13.77
N LYS A 889 18.14 -8.01 13.60
CA LYS A 889 19.22 -7.96 12.59
C LYS A 889 18.71 -7.68 11.16
N PRO A 890 17.60 -8.28 10.66
CA PRO A 890 17.07 -7.95 9.33
C PRO A 890 16.62 -6.49 9.20
N LEU A 891 15.98 -5.92 10.22
CA LEU A 891 15.60 -4.50 10.23
C LEU A 891 16.82 -3.59 10.22
N ASN A 892 17.86 -3.92 11.00
CA ASN A 892 19.11 -3.17 11.00
C ASN A 892 19.79 -3.22 9.62
N LYS A 893 19.79 -4.37 8.95
CA LYS A 893 20.34 -4.50 7.59
C LYS A 893 19.63 -3.60 6.59
N VAL A 894 18.31 -3.62 6.56
CA VAL A 894 17.52 -2.79 5.63
C VAL A 894 17.63 -1.29 5.97
N PHE A 895 17.70 -0.94 7.24
CA PHE A 895 17.95 0.44 7.68
C PHE A 895 19.31 0.93 7.18
N ASN A 896 20.37 0.14 7.37
CA ASN A 896 21.71 0.46 6.90
C ASN A 896 21.78 0.59 5.37
N TYR A 897 21.05 -0.26 4.63
CA TYR A 897 20.93 -0.13 3.18
C TYR A 897 20.21 1.18 2.80
N ALA A 898 19.14 1.55 3.50
CA ALA A 898 18.42 2.80 3.28
C ALA A 898 19.31 4.03 3.52
N VAL A 899 20.13 4.02 4.58
CA VAL A 899 21.11 5.08 4.89
C VAL A 899 22.11 5.24 3.75
N ARG A 900 22.72 4.14 3.29
CA ARG A 900 23.69 4.17 2.17
C ARG A 900 23.06 4.65 0.87
N LEU A 901 21.82 4.25 0.59
CA LEU A 901 21.09 4.69 -0.59
C LEU A 901 20.85 6.20 -0.59
N VAL A 902 20.48 6.77 0.56
CA VAL A 902 20.26 8.22 0.70
C VAL A 902 21.56 8.99 0.52
N CYS A 903 22.66 8.50 1.10
CA CYS A 903 23.98 9.11 0.98
C CYS A 903 24.67 8.78 -0.36
N ARG A 904 24.08 7.96 -1.24
CA ARG A 904 24.62 7.54 -2.55
C ARG A 904 26.01 6.91 -2.47
N VAL A 905 26.28 6.17 -1.40
CA VAL A 905 27.59 5.50 -1.18
C VAL A 905 27.49 4.00 -1.46
N PRO A 906 28.63 3.33 -1.72
CA PRO A 906 28.68 1.89 -1.94
C PRO A 906 28.18 1.07 -0.74
N LEU A 907 27.81 -0.19 -0.99
CA LEU A 907 27.22 -1.10 0.03
C LEU A 907 28.16 -1.42 1.20
N TYR A 908 29.45 -1.38 0.99
CA TYR A 908 30.47 -1.68 2.01
C TYR A 908 30.91 -0.46 2.81
N SER A 909 30.39 0.74 2.52
CA SER A 909 30.73 1.95 3.29
C SER A 909 30.26 1.83 4.74
N HIS A 910 31.07 2.32 5.68
CA HIS A 910 30.72 2.32 7.09
C HIS A 910 29.50 3.20 7.35
N VAL A 911 28.56 2.73 8.18
CA VAL A 911 27.22 3.33 8.28
C VAL A 911 27.12 4.37 9.37
N THR A 912 27.89 4.26 10.46
CA THR A 912 27.80 5.17 11.63
C THR A 912 27.99 6.65 11.24
N PRO A 913 29.02 7.05 10.46
CA PRO A 913 29.16 8.44 10.03
C PRO A 913 27.99 8.95 9.19
N LEU A 914 27.39 8.07 8.38
CA LEU A 914 26.26 8.41 7.53
C LEU A 914 24.97 8.61 8.33
N ILE A 915 24.76 7.80 9.38
CA ILE A 915 23.64 7.94 10.32
C ILE A 915 23.74 9.29 11.05
N ILE A 916 24.96 9.67 11.44
CA ILE A 916 25.26 10.95 12.07
C ILE A 916 24.94 12.11 11.12
N CYS A 917 25.42 12.05 9.89
CA CYS A 917 25.16 13.06 8.86
C CYS A 917 23.66 13.26 8.59
N LEU A 918 22.88 12.17 8.54
CA LEU A 918 21.44 12.22 8.30
C LEU A 918 20.61 12.59 9.56
N HIS A 919 21.23 12.63 10.73
CA HIS A 919 20.54 12.77 12.02
C HIS A 919 19.39 11.75 12.19
N TRP A 920 19.59 10.51 11.75
CA TRP A 920 18.63 9.44 11.92
C TRP A 920 18.92 8.62 13.17
N LEU A 921 17.90 8.32 13.96
CA LEU A 921 18.04 7.42 15.09
C LEU A 921 18.14 5.97 14.59
N PRO A 922 19.11 5.16 15.06
CA PRO A 922 19.13 3.71 14.86
C PRO A 922 17.89 3.02 15.43
N ILE A 923 17.56 1.82 14.98
CA ILE A 923 16.30 1.12 15.28
C ILE A 923 16.06 1.00 16.80
N LYS A 924 17.06 0.61 17.59
CA LYS A 924 16.96 0.53 19.04
C LYS A 924 16.48 1.85 19.67
N TYR A 925 17.07 2.95 19.27
CA TYR A 925 16.73 4.29 19.78
C TYR A 925 15.39 4.81 19.23
N ARG A 926 14.96 4.37 18.04
CA ARG A 926 13.61 4.67 17.50
C ARG A 926 12.53 4.01 18.32
N ILE A 927 12.74 2.78 18.77
CA ILE A 927 11.83 2.06 19.67
C ILE A 927 11.71 2.80 21.01
N ILE A 928 12.84 3.17 21.64
CA ILE A 928 12.87 3.94 22.89
C ILE A 928 12.17 5.28 22.71
N PHE A 929 12.46 6.02 21.63
CA PHE A 929 11.84 7.29 21.32
C PHE A 929 10.30 7.19 21.28
N LYS A 930 9.79 6.10 20.70
CA LYS A 930 8.36 5.85 20.58
C LYS A 930 7.71 5.60 21.92
N ILE A 931 8.29 4.71 22.74
CA ILE A 931 7.77 4.39 24.08
C ILE A 931 7.78 5.63 24.98
N CYS A 932 8.90 6.37 25.04
CA CYS A 932 8.97 7.61 25.82
C CYS A 932 7.97 8.67 25.33
N THR A 933 7.71 8.74 24.02
CA THR A 933 6.67 9.63 23.47
C THR A 933 5.27 9.22 23.92
N LEU A 934 4.98 7.91 24.02
CA LEU A 934 3.71 7.41 24.55
C LEU A 934 3.59 7.71 26.05
N MET A 935 4.65 7.57 26.84
CA MET A 935 4.68 7.93 28.26
C MET A 935 4.40 9.43 28.48
N PHE A 936 4.97 10.30 27.64
CA PHE A 936 4.66 11.72 27.70
C PHE A 936 3.17 12.01 27.44
N LYS A 937 2.59 11.33 26.44
CA LYS A 937 1.16 11.45 26.12
C LYS A 937 0.26 10.96 27.26
N LEU A 938 0.70 9.93 27.99
CA LEU A 938 0.00 9.42 29.17
C LEU A 938 0.00 10.44 30.31
N LYS A 939 1.13 11.07 30.56
CA LYS A 939 1.27 12.14 31.57
C LYS A 939 0.28 13.27 31.30
N ASP A 940 0.14 13.71 30.06
CA ASP A 940 -0.69 14.85 29.67
C ASP A 940 -2.14 14.46 29.29
N ASN A 941 -2.59 13.24 29.57
CA ASN A 941 -3.91 12.69 29.24
C ASN A 941 -4.23 12.66 27.73
N PHE A 942 -3.21 12.66 26.85
CA PHE A 942 -3.34 12.50 25.39
C PHE A 942 -3.17 11.05 24.94
N ALA A 943 -3.51 10.07 25.77
CA ALA A 943 -3.46 8.64 25.45
C ALA A 943 -4.75 7.94 25.95
N PRO A 944 -5.08 6.75 25.40
CA PRO A 944 -6.25 5.98 25.82
C PRO A 944 -6.22 5.60 27.29
N VAL A 945 -7.41 5.54 27.92
CA VAL A 945 -7.57 5.16 29.33
C VAL A 945 -7.00 3.76 29.60
N TYR A 946 -7.20 2.81 28.71
CA TYR A 946 -6.68 1.44 28.87
C TYR A 946 -5.15 1.36 28.92
N LEU A 947 -4.42 2.30 28.28
CA LEU A 947 -2.96 2.39 28.45
C LEU A 947 -2.57 3.07 29.78
N LYS A 948 -3.41 4.02 30.23
CA LYS A 948 -3.18 4.69 31.52
C LYS A 948 -3.28 3.70 32.68
N CYS A 949 -4.23 2.76 32.59
CA CYS A 949 -4.38 1.69 33.59
C CYS A 949 -3.19 0.72 33.66
N LEU A 950 -2.34 0.66 32.64
CA LEU A 950 -1.13 -0.19 32.63
C LEU A 950 0.04 0.41 33.41
N VAL A 951 -0.02 1.71 33.74
CA VAL A 951 1.10 2.46 34.30
C VAL A 951 0.65 3.16 35.58
N ASN A 952 1.14 2.68 36.72
CA ASN A 952 0.75 3.19 38.02
C ASN A 952 1.75 4.23 38.51
N LEU A 953 1.24 5.25 39.21
CA LEU A 953 2.08 6.11 40.04
C LEU A 953 2.49 5.33 41.33
N PRO A 954 3.66 5.59 41.90
CA PRO A 954 4.05 4.94 43.15
C PRO A 954 3.04 5.29 44.22
N ASN A 955 2.64 4.30 45.03
CA ASN A 955 1.85 4.55 46.21
C ASN A 955 2.59 5.59 47.10
N LYS A 956 1.85 6.58 47.60
CA LYS A 956 2.39 7.62 48.50
C LYS A 956 2.99 6.95 49.76
N SER A 957 4.21 6.44 49.64
CA SER A 957 5.04 6.16 50.83
C SER A 957 5.90 7.39 51.13
N ASN A 958 6.07 7.71 52.37
CA ASN A 958 6.81 8.87 52.88
C ASN A 958 8.34 8.87 52.59
N LEU A 959 8.74 8.36 51.45
CA LEU A 959 10.12 8.35 50.99
C LEU A 959 10.49 9.70 50.36
N ARG A 960 11.62 10.27 50.70
CA ARG A 960 12.18 11.51 50.14
C ARG A 960 12.33 11.50 48.63
N SER A 961 12.24 10.32 48.00
CA SER A 961 12.25 10.14 46.55
C SER A 961 10.87 10.32 45.85
N SER A 962 9.79 10.50 46.59
CA SER A 962 8.41 10.64 46.09
C SER A 962 8.12 11.99 45.39
N THR A 963 9.05 12.93 45.39
CA THR A 963 8.92 14.24 44.70
C THR A 963 9.29 14.20 43.21
N ALA A 964 9.88 13.13 42.70
CA ALA A 964 10.14 12.96 41.28
C ALA A 964 8.92 12.35 40.60
N ASN A 965 8.54 12.84 39.40
CA ASN A 965 7.49 12.28 38.53
C ASN A 965 7.86 10.88 38.02
N HIS A 966 8.16 9.94 38.92
CA HIS A 966 8.52 8.56 38.62
C HIS A 966 7.26 7.70 38.60
N TYR A 967 7.23 6.72 37.69
CA TYR A 967 6.20 5.70 37.64
C TYR A 967 6.68 4.42 38.33
N PHE A 968 5.74 3.66 38.87
CA PHE A 968 6.03 2.36 39.49
C PHE A 968 6.48 1.36 38.42
N ILE A 969 7.60 0.67 38.65
CA ILE A 969 8.08 -0.42 37.79
C ILE A 969 7.63 -1.74 38.43
N PRO A 970 6.75 -2.51 37.80
CA PRO A 970 6.28 -3.78 38.36
C PRO A 970 7.41 -4.81 38.46
N SER A 971 7.33 -5.68 39.47
CA SER A 971 8.16 -6.88 39.56
C SER A 971 7.80 -7.83 38.43
N ILE A 972 8.77 -8.58 37.93
CA ILE A 972 8.62 -9.54 36.84
C ILE A 972 9.26 -10.86 37.25
N ASN A 973 8.64 -11.96 36.86
CA ASN A 973 9.12 -13.31 37.15
C ASN A 973 10.18 -13.76 36.12
N HIS A 974 10.07 -13.29 34.87
CA HIS A 974 10.95 -13.67 33.76
C HIS A 974 11.51 -12.48 32.98
N ILE A 975 12.74 -12.60 32.51
CA ILE A 975 13.44 -11.53 31.76
C ILE A 975 12.64 -11.06 30.52
N PHE A 976 11.94 -11.96 29.85
CA PHE A 976 11.15 -11.59 28.66
C PHE A 976 9.98 -10.64 29.00
N ALA A 977 9.48 -10.65 30.24
CA ALA A 977 8.41 -9.74 30.70
C ALA A 977 8.82 -8.27 30.69
N LYS A 978 10.13 -7.98 30.61
CA LYS A 978 10.63 -6.62 30.34
C LYS A 978 10.12 -6.03 29.04
N ARG A 979 9.55 -6.84 28.14
CA ARG A 979 8.95 -6.40 26.89
C ARG A 979 7.57 -5.77 27.08
N SER A 980 6.88 -6.01 28.19
CA SER A 980 5.58 -5.41 28.50
C SER A 980 5.68 -3.88 28.56
N PHE A 981 4.63 -3.19 28.13
CA PHE A 981 4.58 -1.73 28.22
C PHE A 981 4.53 -1.25 29.67
N SER A 982 3.86 -1.99 30.55
CA SER A 982 3.79 -1.74 31.99
C SER A 982 5.16 -1.72 32.67
N TYR A 983 6.15 -2.48 32.14
CA TYR A 983 7.54 -2.43 32.60
C TYR A 983 8.36 -1.42 31.77
N ALA A 984 8.34 -1.52 30.47
CA ALA A 984 9.20 -0.75 29.55
C ALA A 984 8.97 0.77 29.65
N GLY A 985 7.69 1.17 29.73
CA GLY A 985 7.31 2.58 29.84
C GLY A 985 7.89 3.25 31.09
N PRO A 986 7.53 2.79 32.30
CA PRO A 986 8.10 3.29 33.55
C PRO A 986 9.63 3.22 33.61
N PHE A 987 10.21 2.07 33.20
CA PHE A 987 11.67 1.90 33.20
C PHE A 987 12.39 2.95 32.35
N LEU A 988 11.95 3.16 31.13
CA LEU A 988 12.56 4.14 30.25
C LEU A 988 12.28 5.58 30.68
N TRP A 989 11.08 5.87 31.15
CA TRP A 989 10.69 7.20 31.61
C TRP A 989 11.47 7.65 32.83
N ASN A 990 11.61 6.78 33.84
CA ASN A 990 12.33 7.08 35.07
C ASN A 990 13.83 7.30 34.84
N ASN A 991 14.38 6.79 33.73
CA ASN A 991 15.77 7.01 33.33
C ASN A 991 15.97 8.25 32.43
N LEU A 992 14.92 9.05 32.18
CA LEU A 992 15.05 10.30 31.44
C LEU A 992 15.55 11.43 32.33
N PRO A 993 16.33 12.38 31.80
CA PRO A 993 16.70 13.60 32.49
C PRO A 993 15.47 14.42 32.91
N SER A 994 15.54 15.06 34.08
CA SER A 994 14.43 15.83 34.64
C SER A 994 13.95 16.99 33.76
N ASN A 995 14.84 17.62 33.01
CA ASN A 995 14.49 18.64 32.01
C ASN A 995 13.55 18.12 30.90
N LEU A 996 13.66 16.85 30.53
CA LEU A 996 12.77 16.24 29.54
C LEU A 996 11.41 15.89 30.18
N THR A 997 11.42 15.27 31.36
CA THR A 997 10.16 14.85 32.01
C THR A 997 9.28 16.05 32.45
N LYS A 998 9.88 17.25 32.62
CA LYS A 998 9.20 18.49 32.96
C LYS A 998 8.76 19.33 31.75
N CYS A 999 8.98 18.88 30.52
CA CYS A 999 8.52 19.61 29.31
C CYS A 999 7.00 19.82 29.32
N ASN A 1000 6.56 21.01 28.85
CA ASN A 1000 5.15 21.42 28.83
C ASN A 1000 4.48 21.14 27.47
N SER A 1001 5.22 20.78 26.43
CA SER A 1001 4.63 20.46 25.13
C SER A 1001 5.24 19.20 24.51
N LEU A 1002 4.40 18.43 23.83
CA LEU A 1002 4.83 17.23 23.12
C LEU A 1002 5.92 17.53 22.07
N LEU A 1003 5.85 18.69 21.43
CA LEU A 1003 6.82 19.09 20.40
C LEU A 1003 8.20 19.34 21.02
N SER A 1004 8.25 20.10 22.13
CA SER A 1004 9.49 20.36 22.87
C SER A 1004 10.08 19.06 23.42
N PHE A 1005 9.25 18.22 24.05
CA PHE A 1005 9.67 16.91 24.54
C PHE A 1005 10.29 16.05 23.45
N ARG A 1006 9.63 15.91 22.29
CA ARG A 1006 10.12 15.09 21.17
C ARG A 1006 11.45 15.61 20.61
N ARG A 1007 11.63 16.92 20.52
CA ARG A 1007 12.90 17.54 20.09
C ARG A 1007 14.02 17.20 21.08
N GLY A 1008 13.82 17.49 22.36
CA GLY A 1008 14.79 17.20 23.40
C GLY A 1008 15.11 15.71 23.53
N LEU A 1009 14.08 14.85 23.50
CA LEU A 1009 14.25 13.39 23.52
C LEU A 1009 15.09 12.88 22.34
N LYS A 1010 14.84 13.39 21.14
CA LYS A 1010 15.62 13.00 19.95
C LYS A 1010 17.09 13.35 20.13
N THR A 1011 17.39 14.56 20.61
CA THR A 1011 18.76 15.01 20.89
C THR A 1011 19.43 14.14 21.97
N PHE A 1012 18.74 13.90 23.07
CA PHE A 1012 19.24 13.05 24.17
C PHE A 1012 19.58 11.63 23.68
N LEU A 1013 18.68 11.00 22.95
CA LEU A 1013 18.89 9.65 22.43
C LEU A 1013 19.97 9.60 21.34
N PHE A 1014 20.13 10.68 20.58
CA PHE A 1014 21.19 10.78 19.59
C PHE A 1014 22.56 10.94 20.25
N ASN A 1015 22.70 11.75 21.30
CA ASN A 1015 23.92 11.84 22.09
C ASN A 1015 24.27 10.50 22.75
N LYS A 1016 23.28 9.82 23.32
CA LYS A 1016 23.49 8.48 23.89
C LYS A 1016 23.90 7.42 22.82
N PHE A 1017 23.49 7.60 21.57
CA PHE A 1017 23.99 6.80 20.46
C PHE A 1017 25.45 7.12 20.17
N LEU A 1018 25.86 8.38 20.14
CA LEU A 1018 27.24 8.80 19.90
C LEU A 1018 28.21 8.28 20.98
N GLU A 1019 27.80 8.30 22.24
CA GLU A 1019 28.56 7.78 23.37
C GLU A 1019 28.81 6.26 23.28
N ASN A 1020 27.92 5.52 22.61
CA ASN A 1020 27.99 4.07 22.46
C ASN A 1020 28.47 3.62 21.07
N SER A 1021 28.89 4.54 20.17
CA SER A 1021 29.37 4.25 18.81
C SER A 1021 30.85 4.24 18.74
#